data_49a852fa6c771da25056d8f99a2555e9
#
_entry.id   49a852fa6c771da25056d8f99a2555e9
#
_cell.length_a   1.000
_cell.length_b   1.000
_cell.length_c   1.000
_cell.angle_alpha   90.00
_cell.angle_beta   90.00
_cell.angle_gamma   90.00
#
_symmetry.space_group_name_H-M   'P 1'
#
loop_
_entity.id
_entity.type
_entity.pdbx_description
1 polymer ?
#
loop_
_entity_poly.entity_id
_entity_poly.type
_entity_poly.pdbx_seq_one_letter_code
_entity_poly.pdbx_strand_id
1 'polypeptide(L)'
;MNALAEAASASDTPDDLGPGEFVTFPDSPFQLFQQFEPGGDQPAAIEKLVEGIQDGLQYQTLLGVTGSGKTFTMANVIARMGRPAIVFAPNKTLAAQLYSEFRDFFPKNAVEYFVSYYDYYQPEAYVPQRDLFIEKDSAINEHIEQMRLSATKSLLERRDVIIVASVSAIYGIGSPADYHKMVMTLRVHDKLSQRDVIQQLIRMQYKRNEIDFSRGSFRVRGDTIDVFPAEHSELALRIELFDDEVESLQLLDPLTGRVRQKVPRFTVYPSSHYVTPRERVVDAIETIKNELRSRLDEFVKGGKLVEAQRLEQRTRFDLEMLQEVGHCKGIENYTRHLSGAKPGDPPPTLVDYLAPDALMFLDESHVLIGQFGGMYNGDRARKTTLVEYGFRLPSALDNRPLKFEEFERKMRQSVFVSATPANWEKEHTGQVVEQVVRPTGLVDPQVEVRPAITQVDDVLQEIRDRTLKKERVLITTLTKRMAEQLTEYLSDNGVKVRYLHSDIDTVERVEILRDLRLGLFDVLVGINLLREGLDLPEVSLVAILDADKEGFLRSERSLIQTIGRAARNVNGCAILYADKMTDSMKAAIGETERRRTKQIAHNLAMGITPRSVTTRIRDMIDGAVSDKSAKDDLKSAQAAAEVEAMSEKDLGKRIKMLEKQMLEHARNLEFEKAARVRDQLALLREQAFGGSGHDIIPIIAGRSAA
;
A
#
# COMPACT_ATOMS: atom_id res chain seq x y z
N MET A 1 29.98 9.50 -0.11
CA MET A 1 28.64 9.08 -0.53
C MET A 1 28.41 7.56 -0.57
N ASN A 2 29.45 6.70 -0.67
CA ASN A 2 29.26 5.25 -0.81
C ASN A 2 29.08 4.45 0.50
N ALA A 3 29.53 4.96 1.65
CA ALA A 3 29.53 4.17 2.90
C ALA A 3 28.14 3.98 3.54
N LEU A 4 27.18 4.87 3.27
CA LEU A 4 25.80 4.74 3.78
C LEU A 4 24.93 3.82 2.90
N ALA A 5 25.25 3.71 1.61
CA ALA A 5 24.62 2.77 0.71
C ALA A 5 25.00 1.32 1.03
N GLU A 6 26.23 1.09 1.50
CA GLU A 6 26.71 -0.24 1.89
C GLU A 6 26.16 -0.71 3.24
N ALA A 7 25.88 0.20 4.19
CA ALA A 7 25.35 -0.17 5.51
C ALA A 7 23.84 -0.49 5.49
N ALA A 8 23.07 0.12 4.59
CA ALA A 8 21.65 -0.17 4.41
C ALA A 8 21.40 -1.46 3.58
N SER A 9 22.42 -1.95 2.86
CA SER A 9 22.31 -3.14 2.00
C SER A 9 22.82 -4.44 2.66
N ALA A 10 23.25 -4.40 3.91
CA ALA A 10 23.90 -5.56 4.56
C ALA A 10 22.94 -6.60 5.15
N SER A 11 21.60 -6.43 5.05
CA SER A 11 20.63 -7.40 5.57
C SER A 11 19.91 -8.27 4.53
N ASP A 12 20.00 -7.92 3.22
CA ASP A 12 19.46 -8.77 2.16
C ASP A 12 20.61 -9.28 1.28
N THR A 13 21.07 -10.48 1.55
CA THR A 13 22.10 -11.14 0.73
C THR A 13 21.55 -11.46 -0.67
N PRO A 14 22.36 -11.28 -1.74
CA PRO A 14 21.98 -11.61 -3.11
C PRO A 14 21.63 -13.08 -3.34
N ASP A 15 21.83 -13.95 -2.38
CA ASP A 15 21.64 -15.40 -2.48
C ASP A 15 20.17 -15.83 -2.65
N ASP A 16 19.21 -14.94 -2.38
CA ASP A 16 17.77 -15.25 -2.45
C ASP A 16 17.11 -14.89 -3.80
N LEU A 17 17.81 -14.18 -4.69
CA LEU A 17 17.26 -13.70 -5.97
C LEU A 17 17.22 -14.77 -7.07
N GLY A 18 17.90 -15.90 -6.87
CA GLY A 18 18.05 -16.95 -7.89
C GLY A 18 19.02 -16.57 -9.02
N PRO A 19 19.12 -17.38 -10.07
CA PRO A 19 20.02 -17.13 -11.19
C PRO A 19 19.58 -15.89 -11.98
N GLY A 20 20.50 -14.98 -12.25
CA GLY A 20 20.26 -13.73 -12.99
C GLY A 20 21.53 -12.91 -13.12
N GLU A 21 21.46 -11.78 -13.80
CA GLU A 21 22.57 -10.86 -14.01
C GLU A 21 22.19 -9.42 -13.72
N PHE A 22 23.18 -8.61 -13.32
CA PHE A 22 23.02 -7.16 -13.19
C PHE A 22 23.35 -6.47 -14.50
N VAL A 23 22.37 -5.75 -15.03
CA VAL A 23 22.52 -4.91 -16.23
C VAL A 23 22.62 -3.45 -15.81
N THR A 24 23.63 -2.77 -16.35
CA THR A 24 23.86 -1.34 -16.13
C THR A 24 23.87 -0.61 -17.46
N PHE A 25 23.44 0.65 -17.44
CA PHE A 25 23.42 1.51 -18.61
C PHE A 25 24.33 2.73 -18.41
N PRO A 26 24.92 3.27 -19.46
CA PRO A 26 25.76 4.46 -19.35
C PRO A 26 25.01 5.60 -18.66
N ASP A 27 25.70 6.32 -17.78
CA ASP A 27 25.18 7.47 -17.03
C ASP A 27 23.94 7.19 -16.14
N SER A 28 23.58 5.92 -15.96
CA SER A 28 22.47 5.52 -15.09
C SER A 28 22.97 5.07 -13.71
N PRO A 29 22.37 5.59 -12.62
CA PRO A 29 22.70 5.13 -11.27
C PRO A 29 22.03 3.81 -10.91
N PHE A 30 21.14 3.31 -11.77
CA PHE A 30 20.38 2.07 -11.53
C PHE A 30 21.14 0.83 -11.96
N GLN A 31 21.01 -0.24 -11.17
CA GLN A 31 21.53 -1.56 -11.47
C GLN A 31 20.35 -2.53 -11.55
N LEU A 32 19.91 -2.81 -12.78
CA LEU A 32 18.78 -3.70 -13.02
C LEU A 32 19.21 -5.17 -12.89
N PHE A 33 18.59 -5.90 -11.96
CA PHE A 33 18.73 -7.35 -11.89
C PHE A 33 17.67 -8.00 -12.78
N GLN A 34 18.10 -8.85 -13.69
CA GLN A 34 17.22 -9.56 -14.60
C GLN A 34 17.54 -11.06 -14.61
N GLN A 35 16.48 -11.86 -14.49
CA GLN A 35 16.57 -13.33 -14.61
C GLN A 35 16.44 -13.79 -16.07
N PHE A 36 15.89 -12.94 -16.92
CA PHE A 36 15.65 -13.21 -18.34
C PHE A 36 15.89 -11.95 -19.16
N GLU A 37 16.36 -12.12 -20.39
CA GLU A 37 16.37 -11.02 -21.35
C GLU A 37 14.95 -10.61 -21.76
N PRO A 38 14.73 -9.34 -22.15
CA PRO A 38 13.46 -8.91 -22.70
C PRO A 38 13.05 -9.73 -23.91
N GLY A 39 11.80 -10.22 -23.92
CA GLY A 39 11.28 -11.10 -24.99
C GLY A 39 9.92 -10.64 -25.50
N GLY A 40 9.43 -11.28 -26.57
CA GLY A 40 8.17 -10.93 -27.21
C GLY A 40 8.18 -9.48 -27.74
N ASP A 41 7.16 -8.70 -27.38
CA ASP A 41 7.06 -7.26 -27.75
C ASP A 41 7.88 -6.34 -26.83
N GLN A 42 8.47 -6.84 -25.72
CA GLN A 42 9.17 -6.03 -24.73
C GLN A 42 10.35 -5.22 -25.30
N PRO A 43 11.28 -5.81 -26.09
CA PRO A 43 12.41 -5.05 -26.62
C PRO A 43 11.97 -3.82 -27.43
N ALA A 44 11.03 -4.00 -28.35
CA ALA A 44 10.50 -2.91 -29.17
C ALA A 44 9.71 -1.88 -28.36
N ALA A 45 8.99 -2.34 -27.32
CA ALA A 45 8.24 -1.44 -26.43
C ALA A 45 9.20 -0.58 -25.58
N ILE A 46 10.24 -1.17 -25.01
CA ILE A 46 11.26 -0.46 -24.23
C ILE A 46 11.94 0.61 -25.10
N GLU A 47 12.39 0.24 -26.31
CA GLU A 47 13.08 1.13 -27.22
C GLU A 47 12.20 2.34 -27.58
N LYS A 48 10.96 2.10 -28.02
CA LYS A 48 10.02 3.16 -28.36
C LYS A 48 9.69 4.11 -27.19
N LEU A 49 9.52 3.56 -25.98
CA LEU A 49 9.25 4.38 -24.78
C LEU A 49 10.46 5.24 -24.42
N VAL A 50 11.67 4.69 -24.51
CA VAL A 50 12.93 5.41 -24.25
C VAL A 50 13.12 6.53 -25.29
N GLU A 51 12.97 6.22 -26.58
CA GLU A 51 13.04 7.21 -27.66
C GLU A 51 12.02 8.34 -27.42
N GLY A 52 10.76 8.02 -27.13
CA GLY A 52 9.74 9.02 -26.88
C GLY A 52 10.04 9.92 -25.67
N ILE A 53 10.67 9.37 -24.60
CA ILE A 53 11.11 10.18 -23.46
C ILE A 53 12.28 11.11 -23.88
N GLN A 54 13.23 10.60 -24.66
CA GLN A 54 14.38 11.38 -25.16
C GLN A 54 13.95 12.47 -26.12
N ASP A 55 12.95 12.20 -26.96
CA ASP A 55 12.34 13.17 -27.88
C ASP A 55 11.47 14.23 -27.18
N GLY A 56 11.31 14.09 -25.84
CA GLY A 56 10.57 15.09 -25.05
C GLY A 56 9.07 14.90 -25.03
N LEU A 57 8.54 13.74 -25.46
CA LEU A 57 7.10 13.46 -25.33
C LEU A 57 6.70 13.53 -23.85
N GLN A 58 5.69 14.36 -23.58
CA GLN A 58 5.21 14.52 -22.22
C GLN A 58 4.41 13.30 -21.75
N TYR A 59 3.58 12.74 -22.63
CA TYR A 59 2.68 11.63 -22.34
C TYR A 59 2.80 10.53 -23.38
N GLN A 60 2.93 9.29 -22.90
CA GLN A 60 2.96 8.10 -23.73
C GLN A 60 2.08 7.02 -23.11
N THR A 61 1.53 6.13 -23.89
CA THR A 61 0.73 5.01 -23.40
C THR A 61 1.37 3.67 -23.74
N LEU A 62 1.63 2.85 -22.76
CA LEU A 62 1.97 1.43 -22.92
C LEU A 62 0.68 0.60 -22.85
N LEU A 63 0.19 0.17 -24.02
CA LEU A 63 -0.92 -0.78 -24.11
C LEU A 63 -0.37 -2.18 -23.93
N GLY A 64 -0.32 -2.64 -22.66
CA GLY A 64 0.25 -3.92 -22.31
C GLY A 64 -0.80 -4.91 -21.78
N VAL A 65 -0.95 -6.05 -22.45
CA VAL A 65 -1.90 -7.09 -22.00
C VAL A 65 -1.48 -7.71 -20.66
N THR A 66 -2.43 -8.35 -19.98
CA THR A 66 -2.14 -9.06 -18.73
C THR A 66 -1.09 -10.15 -18.99
N GLY A 67 -0.05 -10.19 -18.16
CA GLY A 67 1.02 -11.20 -18.28
C GLY A 67 2.06 -10.92 -19.36
N SER A 68 2.04 -9.73 -20.01
CA SER A 68 3.10 -9.36 -20.97
C SER A 68 4.40 -8.87 -20.31
N GLY A 69 4.45 -8.74 -18.97
CA GLY A 69 5.60 -8.24 -18.25
C GLY A 69 5.74 -6.72 -18.28
N LYS A 70 4.63 -5.98 -18.16
CA LYS A 70 4.62 -4.51 -18.11
C LYS A 70 5.57 -3.93 -17.07
N THR A 71 5.61 -4.51 -15.86
CA THR A 71 6.49 -4.08 -14.78
C THR A 71 7.96 -4.17 -15.19
N PHE A 72 8.35 -5.26 -15.84
CA PHE A 72 9.70 -5.45 -16.35
C PHE A 72 10.06 -4.42 -17.45
N THR A 73 9.10 -4.09 -18.30
CA THR A 73 9.26 -3.02 -19.30
C THR A 73 9.47 -1.67 -18.63
N MET A 74 8.66 -1.32 -17.62
CA MET A 74 8.85 -0.10 -16.83
C MET A 74 10.23 -0.06 -16.16
N ALA A 75 10.65 -1.17 -15.55
CA ALA A 75 11.97 -1.28 -14.90
C ALA A 75 13.12 -1.03 -15.90
N ASN A 76 13.04 -1.61 -17.10
CA ASN A 76 14.02 -1.37 -18.16
C ASN A 76 14.06 0.08 -18.63
N VAL A 77 12.90 0.74 -18.77
CA VAL A 77 12.84 2.16 -19.13
C VAL A 77 13.48 3.01 -18.04
N ILE A 78 13.18 2.76 -16.76
CA ILE A 78 13.76 3.48 -15.62
C ILE A 78 15.29 3.30 -15.61
N ALA A 79 15.76 2.06 -15.74
CA ALA A 79 17.19 1.75 -15.74
C ALA A 79 17.95 2.44 -16.88
N ARG A 80 17.38 2.46 -18.09
CA ARG A 80 17.99 3.09 -19.27
C ARG A 80 17.98 4.62 -19.19
N MET A 81 16.93 5.21 -18.62
CA MET A 81 16.83 6.66 -18.50
C MET A 81 17.66 7.22 -17.35
N GLY A 82 17.99 6.44 -16.32
CA GLY A 82 18.82 6.87 -15.19
C GLY A 82 18.20 7.98 -14.33
N ARG A 83 16.88 8.17 -14.36
CA ARG A 83 16.16 9.25 -13.69
C ARG A 83 15.31 8.71 -12.54
N PRO A 84 15.16 9.46 -11.43
CA PRO A 84 14.22 9.09 -10.37
C PRO A 84 12.84 8.82 -10.93
N ALA A 85 12.11 7.88 -10.35
CA ALA A 85 10.80 7.50 -10.86
C ALA A 85 9.76 7.37 -9.75
N ILE A 86 8.49 7.65 -10.09
CA ILE A 86 7.33 7.30 -9.28
C ILE A 86 6.39 6.43 -10.10
N VAL A 87 5.92 5.35 -9.49
CA VAL A 87 4.97 4.40 -10.07
C VAL A 87 3.70 4.43 -9.24
N PHE A 88 2.62 4.90 -9.84
CA PHE A 88 1.30 4.95 -9.20
C PHE A 88 0.53 3.66 -9.44
N ALA A 89 -0.12 3.16 -8.39
CA ALA A 89 -1.05 2.03 -8.42
C ALA A 89 -2.42 2.43 -7.87
N PRO A 90 -3.53 1.87 -8.38
CA PRO A 90 -4.89 2.25 -7.98
C PRO A 90 -5.28 1.82 -6.57
N ASN A 91 -4.60 0.86 -5.99
CA ASN A 91 -4.89 0.37 -4.63
C ASN A 91 -3.63 -0.15 -3.91
N LYS A 92 -3.73 -0.38 -2.59
CA LYS A 92 -2.61 -0.84 -1.76
C LYS A 92 -2.09 -2.22 -2.19
N THR A 93 -2.96 -3.14 -2.56
CA THR A 93 -2.59 -4.51 -2.95
C THR A 93 -1.72 -4.52 -4.20
N LEU A 94 -2.12 -3.79 -5.25
CA LEU A 94 -1.33 -3.66 -6.46
C LEU A 94 -0.03 -2.88 -6.20
N ALA A 95 -0.08 -1.85 -5.38
CA ALA A 95 1.12 -1.12 -4.98
C ALA A 95 2.12 -2.04 -4.24
N ALA A 96 1.66 -2.91 -3.34
CA ALA A 96 2.51 -3.86 -2.64
C ALA A 96 3.14 -4.88 -3.61
N GLN A 97 2.36 -5.38 -4.57
CA GLN A 97 2.88 -6.28 -5.62
C GLN A 97 3.96 -5.58 -6.45
N LEU A 98 3.69 -4.39 -6.96
CA LEU A 98 4.67 -3.61 -7.75
C LEU A 98 5.93 -3.31 -6.92
N TYR A 99 5.77 -2.94 -5.66
CA TYR A 99 6.88 -2.69 -4.76
C TYR A 99 7.78 -3.92 -4.61
N SER A 100 7.20 -5.10 -4.41
CA SER A 100 7.96 -6.36 -4.36
C SER A 100 8.67 -6.66 -5.68
N GLU A 101 7.99 -6.51 -6.83
CA GLU A 101 8.57 -6.72 -8.16
C GLU A 101 9.73 -5.74 -8.42
N PHE A 102 9.57 -4.44 -8.10
CA PHE A 102 10.64 -3.45 -8.27
C PHE A 102 11.82 -3.69 -7.33
N ARG A 103 11.60 -4.16 -6.12
CA ARG A 103 12.69 -4.57 -5.21
C ARG A 103 13.50 -5.74 -5.78
N ASP A 104 12.81 -6.71 -6.39
CA ASP A 104 13.49 -7.84 -7.06
C ASP A 104 14.32 -7.35 -8.28
N PHE A 105 13.82 -6.35 -9.03
CA PHE A 105 14.55 -5.77 -10.16
C PHE A 105 15.67 -4.81 -9.75
N PHE A 106 15.55 -4.13 -8.63
CA PHE A 106 16.52 -3.13 -8.17
C PHE A 106 16.98 -3.35 -6.73
N PRO A 107 17.58 -4.51 -6.41
CA PRO A 107 17.95 -4.86 -5.03
C PRO A 107 19.06 -3.98 -4.45
N LYS A 108 19.79 -3.24 -5.29
CA LYS A 108 20.87 -2.34 -4.88
C LYS A 108 20.51 -0.86 -4.93
N ASN A 109 19.29 -0.53 -5.33
CA ASN A 109 18.81 0.85 -5.43
C ASN A 109 17.70 1.13 -4.41
N ALA A 110 17.32 2.39 -4.24
CA ALA A 110 16.25 2.76 -3.32
C ALA A 110 14.89 2.51 -3.96
N VAL A 111 14.26 1.41 -3.62
CA VAL A 111 12.85 1.17 -3.94
C VAL A 111 12.04 1.41 -2.67
N GLU A 112 11.10 2.35 -2.74
CA GLU A 112 10.38 2.87 -1.60
C GLU A 112 8.86 2.73 -1.78
N TYR A 113 8.13 2.63 -0.66
CA TYR A 113 6.70 2.40 -0.65
C TYR A 113 5.95 3.56 -0.02
N PHE A 114 4.98 4.13 -0.73
CA PHE A 114 4.22 5.28 -0.25
C PHE A 114 2.72 5.12 -0.49
N VAL A 115 2.04 4.51 0.47
CA VAL A 115 0.59 4.32 0.46
C VAL A 115 -0.07 4.93 1.69
N SER A 116 -1.38 4.85 1.82
CA SER A 116 -2.06 5.27 3.05
C SER A 116 -1.62 4.41 4.24
N TYR A 117 -1.19 5.05 5.31
CA TYR A 117 -0.72 4.39 6.55
C TYR A 117 -1.85 3.98 7.50
N TYR A 118 -3.10 4.14 7.10
CA TYR A 118 -4.25 3.68 7.89
C TYR A 118 -4.61 2.24 7.52
N ASP A 119 -4.64 1.34 8.51
CA ASP A 119 -5.24 0.01 8.35
C ASP A 119 -6.76 0.10 8.37
N TYR A 120 -7.27 0.97 9.25
CA TYR A 120 -8.67 1.36 9.30
C TYR A 120 -8.78 2.88 9.30
N TYR A 121 -9.72 3.42 8.53
CA TYR A 121 -9.97 4.86 8.47
C TYR A 121 -11.43 5.18 8.31
N GLN A 122 -12.02 5.72 9.36
CA GLN A 122 -13.34 6.36 9.32
C GLN A 122 -13.15 7.87 9.37
N PRO A 123 -13.42 8.59 8.28
CA PRO A 123 -13.30 10.04 8.28
C PRO A 123 -14.36 10.69 9.16
N GLU A 124 -13.99 11.79 9.77
CA GLU A 124 -14.94 12.67 10.45
C GLU A 124 -16.05 13.10 9.49
N ALA A 125 -17.31 12.96 9.89
CA ALA A 125 -18.46 13.33 9.08
C ALA A 125 -19.65 13.79 9.93
N TYR A 126 -20.56 14.55 9.33
CA TYR A 126 -21.82 14.90 9.95
C TYR A 126 -22.99 14.60 9.01
N VAL A 127 -24.02 13.98 9.56
CA VAL A 127 -25.24 13.63 8.83
C VAL A 127 -26.41 14.50 9.35
N PRO A 128 -26.71 15.64 8.70
CA PRO A 128 -27.67 16.62 9.20
C PRO A 128 -29.07 16.06 9.44
N GLN A 129 -29.52 15.12 8.59
CA GLN A 129 -30.86 14.52 8.69
C GLN A 129 -31.07 13.69 9.97
N ARG A 130 -29.98 13.26 10.60
CA ARG A 130 -30.02 12.43 11.82
C ARG A 130 -29.39 13.12 13.02
N ASP A 131 -28.91 14.36 12.85
CA ASP A 131 -28.07 15.09 13.83
C ASP A 131 -26.95 14.19 14.39
N LEU A 132 -26.32 13.39 13.49
CA LEU A 132 -25.31 12.43 13.87
C LEU A 132 -23.92 12.92 13.46
N PHE A 133 -23.09 13.17 14.46
CA PHE A 133 -21.66 13.42 14.24
C PHE A 133 -20.89 12.12 14.38
N ILE A 134 -20.11 11.81 13.36
CA ILE A 134 -19.21 10.66 13.31
C ILE A 134 -17.81 11.19 13.56
N GLU A 135 -17.21 10.79 14.68
CA GLU A 135 -15.82 11.14 14.97
C GLU A 135 -14.86 10.43 14.01
N LYS A 136 -13.70 11.07 13.78
CA LYS A 136 -12.60 10.42 13.09
C LYS A 136 -12.10 9.25 13.94
N ASP A 137 -12.14 8.07 13.36
CA ASP A 137 -11.53 6.86 13.93
C ASP A 137 -10.52 6.29 12.95
N SER A 138 -9.35 5.90 13.44
CA SER A 138 -8.28 5.40 12.57
C SER A 138 -7.27 4.57 13.34
N ALA A 139 -6.88 3.45 12.75
CA ALA A 139 -5.74 2.66 13.17
C ALA A 139 -4.55 2.96 12.23
N ILE A 140 -3.43 3.36 12.81
CA ILE A 140 -2.21 3.70 12.07
C ILE A 140 -1.31 2.46 12.04
N ASN A 141 -0.86 2.10 10.84
CA ASN A 141 0.17 1.11 10.64
C ASN A 141 1.55 1.78 10.74
N GLU A 142 2.24 1.56 11.84
CA GLU A 142 3.54 2.17 12.13
C GLU A 142 4.63 1.76 11.12
N HIS A 143 4.53 0.56 10.56
CA HIS A 143 5.47 0.10 9.54
C HIS A 143 5.29 0.85 8.22
N ILE A 144 4.05 1.05 7.77
CA ILE A 144 3.77 1.84 6.57
C ILE A 144 4.14 3.32 6.81
N GLU A 145 3.92 3.87 8.01
CA GLU A 145 4.37 5.22 8.35
C GLU A 145 5.89 5.36 8.22
N GLN A 146 6.65 4.39 8.75
CA GLN A 146 8.10 4.32 8.59
C GLN A 146 8.52 4.31 7.11
N MET A 147 7.90 3.46 6.28
CA MET A 147 8.19 3.38 4.85
C MET A 147 7.93 4.71 4.14
N ARG A 148 6.90 5.46 4.53
CA ARG A 148 6.61 6.79 3.99
C ARG A 148 7.69 7.82 4.34
N LEU A 149 8.20 7.78 5.57
CA LEU A 149 9.31 8.63 6.00
C LEU A 149 10.60 8.27 5.26
N SER A 150 10.89 6.98 5.07
CA SER A 150 11.98 6.49 4.25
C SER A 150 11.88 6.99 2.81
N ALA A 151 10.69 6.94 2.22
CA ALA A 151 10.45 7.41 0.85
C ALA A 151 10.78 8.91 0.68
N THR A 152 10.32 9.77 1.58
CA THR A 152 10.62 11.21 1.53
C THR A 152 12.10 11.51 1.74
N LYS A 153 12.75 10.78 2.66
CA LYS A 153 14.21 10.85 2.84
C LYS A 153 14.96 10.49 1.56
N SER A 154 14.63 9.35 0.96
CA SER A 154 15.27 8.86 -0.25
C SER A 154 15.11 9.83 -1.42
N LEU A 155 13.94 10.48 -1.57
CA LEU A 155 13.71 11.52 -2.58
C LEU A 155 14.60 12.77 -2.39
N LEU A 156 14.97 13.09 -1.14
CA LEU A 156 15.83 14.23 -0.83
C LEU A 156 17.31 13.92 -0.97
N GLU A 157 17.71 12.66 -0.76
CA GLU A 157 19.14 12.28 -0.71
C GLU A 157 19.66 11.59 -1.98
N ARG A 158 18.79 10.90 -2.73
CA ARG A 158 19.20 9.95 -3.77
C ARG A 158 18.64 10.31 -5.15
N ARG A 159 19.41 9.91 -6.17
CA ARG A 159 18.99 10.01 -7.58
C ARG A 159 18.50 8.65 -8.12
N ASP A 160 18.90 7.57 -7.50
CA ASP A 160 18.55 6.18 -7.85
C ASP A 160 17.34 5.69 -7.06
N VAL A 161 16.27 6.49 -7.02
CA VAL A 161 15.07 6.21 -6.22
C VAL A 161 13.87 5.91 -7.10
N ILE A 162 13.15 4.87 -6.74
CA ILE A 162 11.86 4.47 -7.32
C ILE A 162 10.82 4.45 -6.21
N ILE A 163 9.81 5.29 -6.32
CA ILE A 163 8.69 5.31 -5.37
C ILE A 163 7.52 4.53 -5.95
N VAL A 164 7.03 3.53 -5.24
CA VAL A 164 5.75 2.89 -5.57
C VAL A 164 4.67 3.47 -4.66
N ALA A 165 3.69 4.15 -5.26
CA ALA A 165 2.70 4.93 -4.53
C ALA A 165 1.27 4.57 -4.92
N SER A 166 0.35 4.75 -3.98
CA SER A 166 -1.09 4.76 -4.30
C SER A 166 -1.61 6.19 -4.48
N VAL A 167 -2.90 6.30 -4.81
CA VAL A 167 -3.60 7.60 -4.93
C VAL A 167 -3.45 8.48 -3.68
N SER A 168 -3.12 7.91 -2.52
CA SER A 168 -2.86 8.68 -1.30
C SER A 168 -1.70 9.67 -1.43
N ALA A 169 -0.82 9.52 -2.41
CA ALA A 169 0.29 10.43 -2.66
C ALA A 169 -0.13 11.82 -3.14
N ILE A 170 -1.38 12.01 -3.60
CA ILE A 170 -1.92 13.33 -3.94
C ILE A 170 -2.56 14.07 -2.77
N TYR A 171 -2.60 13.46 -1.58
CA TYR A 171 -2.99 14.16 -0.35
C TYR A 171 -1.85 15.01 0.18
N GLY A 172 -2.24 16.11 0.86
CA GLY A 172 -1.28 17.01 1.47
C GLY A 172 -0.41 16.31 2.51
N ILE A 173 0.90 16.52 2.39
CA ILE A 173 1.92 16.25 3.40
C ILE A 173 2.66 17.56 3.67
N GLY A 174 3.61 17.63 4.57
CA GLY A 174 4.36 18.87 4.83
C GLY A 174 5.10 19.39 3.58
N SER A 175 5.39 20.70 3.57
CA SER A 175 6.18 21.33 2.50
C SER A 175 7.60 20.73 2.42
N PRO A 176 8.12 20.37 1.24
CA PRO A 176 9.50 19.89 1.08
C PRO A 176 10.53 20.87 1.65
N ALA A 177 10.31 22.18 1.44
CA ALA A 177 11.22 23.21 1.91
C ALA A 177 11.24 23.31 3.46
N ASP A 178 10.09 23.20 4.11
CA ASP A 178 10.03 23.22 5.57
C ASP A 178 10.55 21.92 6.16
N TYR A 179 10.24 20.78 5.55
CA TYR A 179 10.79 19.48 5.94
C TYR A 179 12.32 19.47 5.86
N HIS A 180 12.90 20.00 4.79
CA HIS A 180 14.34 20.09 4.61
C HIS A 180 15.03 21.03 5.64
N LYS A 181 14.37 22.12 6.03
CA LYS A 181 14.90 23.01 7.09
C LYS A 181 14.91 22.36 8.48
N MET A 182 14.11 21.35 8.68
CA MET A 182 14.01 20.63 9.96
C MET A 182 14.99 19.45 10.06
N VAL A 183 15.75 19.17 9.02
CA VAL A 183 16.75 18.10 9.00
C VAL A 183 17.98 18.51 9.84
N MET A 184 18.51 17.60 10.65
CA MET A 184 19.72 17.81 11.45
C MET A 184 20.88 16.98 10.89
N THR A 185 21.82 17.63 10.24
CA THR A 185 23.06 16.98 9.79
C THR A 185 24.15 17.16 10.81
N LEU A 186 24.73 16.07 11.28
CA LEU A 186 25.82 16.01 12.24
C LEU A 186 27.09 15.50 11.57
N ARG A 187 28.21 16.10 11.92
CA ARG A 187 29.57 15.66 11.51
C ARG A 187 30.41 15.55 12.74
N VAL A 188 31.39 14.65 12.73
CA VAL A 188 32.43 14.59 13.75
C VAL A 188 33.18 15.92 13.73
N HIS A 189 33.44 16.48 14.89
CA HIS A 189 34.03 17.80 15.17
C HIS A 189 33.08 19.00 14.94
N ASP A 190 31.79 18.80 14.69
CA ASP A 190 30.82 19.90 14.73
C ASP A 190 30.72 20.45 16.17
N LYS A 191 30.73 21.77 16.29
CA LYS A 191 30.54 22.45 17.59
C LYS A 191 29.06 22.60 17.87
N LEU A 192 28.55 21.73 18.70
CA LEU A 192 27.16 21.65 19.10
C LEU A 192 27.05 21.23 20.56
N SER A 193 26.35 22.02 21.37
CA SER A 193 26.10 21.61 22.75
C SER A 193 25.04 20.50 22.82
N GLN A 194 25.11 19.69 23.86
CA GLN A 194 24.08 18.67 24.13
C GLN A 194 22.66 19.28 24.13
N ARG A 195 22.53 20.48 24.68
CA ARG A 195 21.25 21.21 24.73
C ARG A 195 20.71 21.53 23.33
N ASP A 196 21.58 21.95 22.43
CA ASP A 196 21.19 22.29 21.04
C ASP A 196 20.70 21.05 20.29
N VAL A 197 21.40 19.92 20.44
CA VAL A 197 20.99 18.63 19.85
C VAL A 197 19.61 18.21 20.39
N ILE A 198 19.43 18.25 21.71
CA ILE A 198 18.14 17.90 22.35
C ILE A 198 17.01 18.83 21.87
N GLN A 199 17.23 20.14 21.82
CA GLN A 199 16.23 21.10 21.34
C GLN A 199 15.85 20.84 19.89
N GLN A 200 16.84 20.51 19.03
CA GLN A 200 16.57 20.20 17.62
C GLN A 200 15.77 18.90 17.48
N LEU A 201 16.11 17.85 18.23
CA LEU A 201 15.34 16.61 18.26
C LEU A 201 13.88 16.82 18.69
N ILE A 202 13.64 17.64 19.72
CA ILE A 202 12.28 17.99 20.16
C ILE A 202 11.53 18.76 19.06
N ARG A 203 12.19 19.74 18.40
CA ARG A 203 11.60 20.47 17.25
C ARG A 203 11.23 19.53 16.10
N MET A 204 12.02 18.46 15.89
CA MET A 204 11.79 17.42 14.92
C MET A 204 10.73 16.39 15.37
N GLN A 205 10.07 16.62 16.51
CA GLN A 205 9.03 15.77 17.12
C GLN A 205 9.52 14.42 17.65
N TYR A 206 10.82 14.29 17.94
CA TYR A 206 11.33 13.13 18.67
C TYR A 206 10.91 13.18 20.14
N LYS A 207 10.56 12.04 20.69
CA LYS A 207 10.16 11.90 22.10
C LYS A 207 11.34 11.48 22.95
N ARG A 208 11.59 12.19 24.05
CA ARG A 208 12.57 11.74 25.02
C ARG A 208 12.03 10.55 25.80
N ASN A 209 12.69 9.42 25.76
CA ASN A 209 12.29 8.23 26.51
C ASN A 209 13.55 7.44 26.93
N GLU A 210 13.77 7.33 28.25
CA GLU A 210 14.94 6.65 28.80
C GLU A 210 14.71 5.15 29.00
N ILE A 211 13.47 4.70 28.99
CA ILE A 211 13.04 3.32 29.32
C ILE A 211 12.75 2.54 28.04
N ASP A 212 11.86 3.07 27.21
CA ASP A 212 11.44 2.46 25.96
C ASP A 212 12.09 3.20 24.78
N PHE A 213 13.14 2.58 24.22
CA PHE A 213 13.86 3.14 23.10
C PHE A 213 13.24 2.64 21.78
N SER A 214 12.19 3.32 21.37
CA SER A 214 11.42 3.05 20.16
C SER A 214 11.70 4.05 19.05
N ARG A 215 11.25 3.77 17.83
CA ARG A 215 11.40 4.69 16.67
C ARG A 215 10.82 6.06 16.97
N GLY A 216 11.49 7.11 16.52
CA GLY A 216 11.10 8.50 16.79
C GLY A 216 11.34 8.91 18.24
N SER A 217 12.17 8.17 18.99
CA SER A 217 12.60 8.54 20.34
C SER A 217 14.10 8.78 20.43
N PHE A 218 14.49 9.46 21.50
CA PHE A 218 15.89 9.59 21.89
C PHE A 218 16.05 9.45 23.40
N ARG A 219 17.24 9.06 23.84
CA ARG A 219 17.59 8.98 25.26
C ARG A 219 18.96 9.64 25.50
N VAL A 220 19.18 10.11 26.70
CA VAL A 220 20.39 10.86 27.07
C VAL A 220 21.04 10.19 28.29
N ARG A 221 22.31 9.84 28.17
CA ARG A 221 23.11 9.23 29.25
C ARG A 221 24.48 9.89 29.35
N GLY A 222 24.64 10.78 30.32
CA GLY A 222 25.83 11.61 30.42
C GLY A 222 25.98 12.46 29.15
N ASP A 223 27.15 12.41 28.54
CA ASP A 223 27.47 13.16 27.31
C ASP A 223 27.08 12.41 26.03
N THR A 224 26.31 11.33 26.15
CA THR A 224 25.89 10.49 25.04
C THR A 224 24.39 10.66 24.78
N ILE A 225 24.03 10.87 23.50
CA ILE A 225 22.65 10.88 23.03
C ILE A 225 22.47 9.74 22.04
N ASP A 226 21.55 8.81 22.35
CA ASP A 226 21.12 7.79 21.42
C ASP A 226 19.81 8.23 20.77
N VAL A 227 19.74 8.26 19.44
CA VAL A 227 18.58 8.62 18.65
C VAL A 227 18.15 7.42 17.82
N PHE A 228 16.86 7.05 17.88
CA PHE A 228 16.30 6.04 16.99
C PHE A 228 15.50 6.73 15.88
N PRO A 229 16.11 6.92 14.68
CA PRO A 229 15.44 7.61 13.58
C PRO A 229 14.13 6.94 13.19
N ALA A 230 13.11 7.75 12.88
CA ALA A 230 11.77 7.26 12.62
C ALA A 230 11.67 6.46 11.32
N GLU A 231 12.56 6.72 10.37
CA GLU A 231 12.64 6.06 9.07
C GLU A 231 13.43 4.73 9.08
N HIS A 232 14.12 4.41 10.18
CA HIS A 232 14.89 3.17 10.30
C HIS A 232 14.19 2.11 11.16
N SER A 233 14.36 0.83 10.82
CA SER A 233 13.84 -0.30 11.61
C SER A 233 14.87 -0.91 12.53
N GLU A 234 16.16 -0.90 12.14
CA GLU A 234 17.21 -1.69 12.78
C GLU A 234 18.47 -0.90 13.12
N LEU A 235 18.47 0.40 12.89
CA LEU A 235 19.64 1.25 13.12
C LEU A 235 19.27 2.45 13.99
N ALA A 236 20.02 2.65 15.06
CA ALA A 236 19.98 3.85 15.87
C ALA A 236 21.34 4.58 15.77
N LEU A 237 21.31 5.88 16.03
CA LEU A 237 22.48 6.75 16.02
C LEU A 237 22.88 7.04 17.46
N ARG A 238 24.14 6.82 17.80
CA ARG A 238 24.78 7.33 19.02
C ARG A 238 25.62 8.54 18.69
N ILE A 239 25.38 9.62 19.41
CA ILE A 239 26.13 10.87 19.35
C ILE A 239 26.91 10.98 20.67
N GLU A 240 28.24 10.88 20.61
CA GLU A 240 29.10 11.11 21.75
C GLU A 240 29.62 12.54 21.67
N LEU A 241 29.44 13.28 22.75
CA LEU A 241 29.84 14.67 22.86
C LEU A 241 30.99 14.76 23.87
N PHE A 242 31.98 15.60 23.56
CA PHE A 242 32.98 16.01 24.52
C PHE A 242 32.98 17.53 24.57
N ASP A 243 32.63 18.07 25.74
CA ASP A 243 32.37 19.49 25.89
C ASP A 243 31.21 19.92 24.93
N ASP A 244 31.41 20.92 24.12
CA ASP A 244 30.45 21.38 23.09
C ASP A 244 30.89 20.92 21.67
N GLU A 245 31.44 19.72 21.53
CA GLU A 245 31.91 19.17 20.25
C GLU A 245 31.42 17.72 20.08
N VAL A 246 31.04 17.36 18.84
CA VAL A 246 30.70 15.98 18.47
C VAL A 246 32.02 15.17 18.36
N GLU A 247 32.30 14.33 19.35
CA GLU A 247 33.50 13.51 19.38
C GLU A 247 33.37 12.30 18.43
N SER A 248 32.24 11.63 18.45
CA SER A 248 31.98 10.48 17.55
C SER A 248 30.50 10.30 17.19
N LEU A 249 30.27 9.72 16.02
CA LEU A 249 28.98 9.28 15.55
C LEU A 249 29.06 7.77 15.28
N GLN A 250 28.14 7.00 15.89
CA GLN A 250 28.15 5.54 15.80
C GLN A 250 26.76 5.03 15.45
N LEU A 251 26.70 4.11 14.48
CA LEU A 251 25.49 3.36 14.20
C LEU A 251 25.44 2.13 15.12
N LEU A 252 24.32 1.93 15.78
CA LEU A 252 24.14 0.84 16.73
C LEU A 252 22.84 0.10 16.48
N ASP A 253 22.82 -1.14 16.90
CA ASP A 253 21.64 -1.96 16.99
C ASP A 253 20.76 -1.44 18.15
N PRO A 254 19.52 -1.00 17.90
CA PRO A 254 18.67 -0.38 18.92
C PRO A 254 18.28 -1.34 20.05
N LEU A 255 18.21 -2.65 19.78
CA LEU A 255 17.81 -3.67 20.74
C LEU A 255 18.97 -4.02 21.67
N THR A 256 20.15 -4.28 21.11
CA THR A 256 21.34 -4.74 21.88
C THR A 256 22.25 -3.62 22.33
N GLY A 257 22.14 -2.43 21.72
CA GLY A 257 23.03 -1.29 21.93
C GLY A 257 24.45 -1.51 21.40
N ARG A 258 24.69 -2.58 20.63
CA ARG A 258 26.02 -2.86 20.05
C ARG A 258 26.29 -1.94 18.88
N VAL A 259 27.47 -1.36 18.88
CA VAL A 259 27.97 -0.53 17.78
C VAL A 259 28.24 -1.43 16.57
N ARG A 260 27.58 -1.10 15.45
CA ARG A 260 27.80 -1.76 14.16
C ARG A 260 28.89 -1.06 13.36
N GLN A 261 28.88 0.30 13.35
CA GLN A 261 29.82 1.09 12.55
C GLN A 261 29.99 2.49 13.11
N LYS A 262 31.19 3.08 12.97
CA LYS A 262 31.46 4.52 13.16
C LYS A 262 31.30 5.24 11.83
N VAL A 263 30.65 6.40 11.84
CA VAL A 263 30.42 7.21 10.63
C VAL A 263 30.93 8.64 10.84
N PRO A 264 31.51 9.28 9.82
CA PRO A 264 32.02 10.66 9.94
C PRO A 264 30.89 11.69 9.90
N ARG A 265 29.71 11.30 9.38
CA ARG A 265 28.54 12.16 9.21
C ARG A 265 27.28 11.32 9.29
N PHE A 266 26.22 11.90 9.86
CA PHE A 266 24.88 11.35 9.83
C PHE A 266 23.84 12.45 9.75
N THR A 267 22.72 12.18 9.06
CA THR A 267 21.61 13.11 8.94
C THR A 267 20.38 12.51 9.60
N VAL A 268 19.81 13.20 10.59
CA VAL A 268 18.58 12.83 11.26
C VAL A 268 17.43 13.59 10.61
N TYR A 269 16.38 12.87 10.25
CA TYR A 269 15.18 13.40 9.62
C TYR A 269 14.05 13.55 10.65
N PRO A 270 13.08 14.45 10.43
CA PRO A 270 11.92 14.60 11.32
C PRO A 270 11.15 13.30 11.52
N SER A 271 10.62 13.10 12.73
CA SER A 271 9.82 11.90 13.06
C SER A 271 8.40 11.90 12.47
N SER A 272 8.00 12.97 11.79
CA SER A 272 6.70 13.12 11.13
C SER A 272 6.81 14.02 9.92
N HIS A 273 5.93 13.83 8.92
CA HIS A 273 5.82 14.73 7.77
C HIS A 273 5.23 16.12 8.16
N TYR A 274 4.46 16.18 9.24
CA TYR A 274 3.81 17.40 9.71
C TYR A 274 4.65 18.10 10.77
N VAL A 275 5.89 18.46 10.44
CA VAL A 275 6.73 19.30 11.28
C VAL A 275 6.65 20.74 10.83
N THR A 276 6.34 21.62 11.78
CA THR A 276 6.22 23.07 11.53
C THR A 276 7.11 23.83 12.50
N PRO A 277 7.97 24.73 12.01
CA PRO A 277 8.79 25.57 12.88
C PRO A 277 7.92 26.35 13.90
N ARG A 278 8.41 26.47 15.14
CA ARG A 278 7.65 27.12 16.23
C ARG A 278 7.17 28.53 15.88
N GLU A 279 7.97 29.29 15.16
CA GLU A 279 7.64 30.63 14.71
C GLU A 279 6.36 30.61 13.83
N ARG A 280 6.27 29.66 12.90
CA ARG A 280 5.08 29.48 12.06
C ARG A 280 3.86 29.04 12.85
N VAL A 281 4.03 28.25 13.91
CA VAL A 281 2.93 27.86 14.79
C VAL A 281 2.37 29.08 15.50
N VAL A 282 3.22 30.00 15.98
CA VAL A 282 2.80 31.25 16.62
C VAL A 282 2.02 32.14 15.64
N ASP A 283 2.53 32.33 14.43
CA ASP A 283 1.84 33.08 13.36
C ASP A 283 0.50 32.46 13.00
N ALA A 284 0.46 31.12 12.90
CA ALA A 284 -0.75 30.36 12.61
C ALA A 284 -1.84 30.56 13.69
N ILE A 285 -1.46 30.58 14.97
CA ILE A 285 -2.40 30.84 16.09
C ILE A 285 -3.15 32.15 15.88
N GLU A 286 -2.44 33.22 15.51
CA GLU A 286 -3.08 34.53 15.31
C GLU A 286 -3.99 34.53 14.05
N THR A 287 -3.57 33.90 12.97
CA THR A 287 -4.41 33.83 11.77
C THR A 287 -5.65 32.94 11.97
N ILE A 288 -5.53 31.84 12.76
CA ILE A 288 -6.66 30.98 13.16
C ILE A 288 -7.64 31.77 14.03
N LYS A 289 -7.17 32.56 15.02
CA LYS A 289 -8.02 33.42 15.86
C LYS A 289 -8.81 34.40 15.01
N ASN A 290 -8.19 35.00 14.01
CA ASN A 290 -8.84 35.95 13.13
C ASN A 290 -9.91 35.27 12.26
N GLU A 291 -9.64 34.10 11.71
CA GLU A 291 -10.64 33.33 10.96
C GLU A 291 -11.80 32.89 11.85
N LEU A 292 -11.51 32.42 13.09
CA LEU A 292 -12.53 32.05 14.07
C LEU A 292 -13.47 33.23 14.37
N ARG A 293 -12.90 34.42 14.65
CA ARG A 293 -13.69 35.61 14.96
C ARG A 293 -14.63 35.96 13.79
N SER A 294 -14.12 35.99 12.59
CA SER A 294 -14.92 36.26 11.38
C SER A 294 -16.05 35.24 11.23
N ARG A 295 -15.75 33.96 11.42
CA ARG A 295 -16.75 32.88 11.23
C ARG A 295 -17.82 32.89 12.33
N LEU A 296 -17.45 33.21 13.57
CA LEU A 296 -18.41 33.36 14.65
C LEU A 296 -19.38 34.53 14.39
N ASP A 297 -18.88 35.68 13.91
CA ASP A 297 -19.71 36.80 13.50
C ASP A 297 -20.71 36.45 12.41
N GLU A 298 -20.30 35.66 11.43
CA GLU A 298 -21.18 35.14 10.35
C GLU A 298 -22.28 34.22 10.92
N PHE A 299 -21.95 33.30 11.81
CA PHE A 299 -22.91 32.39 12.43
C PHE A 299 -23.90 33.12 13.31
N VAL A 300 -23.44 34.06 14.14
CA VAL A 300 -24.31 34.87 15.00
C VAL A 300 -25.29 35.72 14.17
N LYS A 301 -24.80 36.39 13.10
CA LYS A 301 -25.64 37.16 12.18
C LYS A 301 -26.64 36.29 11.44
N GLY A 302 -26.27 35.05 11.16
CA GLY A 302 -27.13 34.05 10.53
C GLY A 302 -28.06 33.29 11.47
N GLY A 303 -28.08 33.63 12.79
CA GLY A 303 -28.90 32.95 13.79
C GLY A 303 -28.46 31.52 14.14
N LYS A 304 -27.25 31.10 13.74
CA LYS A 304 -26.68 29.78 13.98
C LYS A 304 -25.86 29.74 15.28
N LEU A 305 -26.55 29.88 16.42
CA LEU A 305 -25.88 30.02 17.73
C LEU A 305 -25.24 28.70 18.21
N VAL A 306 -25.84 27.57 17.91
CA VAL A 306 -25.30 26.23 18.26
C VAL A 306 -24.01 25.95 17.49
N GLU A 307 -23.99 26.25 16.20
CA GLU A 307 -22.82 26.10 15.34
C GLU A 307 -21.70 27.05 15.80
N ALA A 308 -22.04 28.27 16.18
CA ALA A 308 -21.08 29.23 16.71
C ALA A 308 -20.42 28.73 18.00
N GLN A 309 -21.22 28.29 18.98
CA GLN A 309 -20.72 27.76 20.25
C GLN A 309 -19.83 26.53 20.05
N ARG A 310 -20.26 25.61 19.22
CA ARG A 310 -19.52 24.36 18.88
C ARG A 310 -18.15 24.69 18.27
N LEU A 311 -18.12 25.56 17.28
CA LEU A 311 -16.91 25.99 16.62
C LEU A 311 -15.95 26.70 17.54
N GLU A 312 -16.46 27.64 18.35
CA GLU A 312 -15.67 28.40 19.30
C GLU A 312 -14.99 27.50 20.33
N GLN A 313 -15.76 26.61 20.94
CA GLN A 313 -15.27 25.72 21.99
C GLN A 313 -14.17 24.81 21.48
N ARG A 314 -14.38 24.18 20.30
CA ARG A 314 -13.42 23.30 19.71
C ARG A 314 -12.15 24.04 19.28
N THR A 315 -12.28 25.15 18.58
CA THR A 315 -11.12 25.87 18.05
C THR A 315 -10.28 26.47 19.16
N ARG A 316 -10.91 26.99 20.26
CA ARG A 316 -10.17 27.51 21.43
C ARG A 316 -9.32 26.41 22.09
N PHE A 317 -9.89 25.20 22.24
CA PHE A 317 -9.17 24.07 22.79
C PHE A 317 -7.98 23.68 21.88
N ASP A 318 -8.19 23.61 20.57
CA ASP A 318 -7.13 23.29 19.62
C ASP A 318 -6.01 24.35 19.63
N LEU A 319 -6.35 25.66 19.79
CA LEU A 319 -5.40 26.76 19.91
C LEU A 319 -4.55 26.67 21.19
N GLU A 320 -5.16 26.31 22.32
CA GLU A 320 -4.46 26.10 23.58
C GLU A 320 -3.44 24.94 23.44
N MET A 321 -3.83 23.82 22.85
CA MET A 321 -2.94 22.70 22.58
C MET A 321 -1.79 23.08 21.64
N LEU A 322 -2.05 23.86 20.59
CA LEU A 322 -1.02 24.38 19.68
C LEU A 322 -0.04 25.29 20.39
N GLN A 323 -0.52 26.13 21.32
CA GLN A 323 0.32 27.06 22.07
C GLN A 323 1.22 26.33 23.07
N GLU A 324 0.67 25.40 23.86
CA GLU A 324 1.38 24.73 24.95
C GLU A 324 2.26 23.57 24.47
N VAL A 325 1.72 22.74 23.56
CA VAL A 325 2.35 21.50 23.11
C VAL A 325 2.95 21.62 21.70
N GLY A 326 2.49 22.61 20.90
CA GLY A 326 2.86 22.75 19.49
C GLY A 326 2.12 21.80 18.56
N HIS A 327 1.17 21.03 19.08
CA HIS A 327 0.38 20.05 18.32
C HIS A 327 -1.03 19.92 18.90
N CYS A 328 -2.03 19.63 18.04
CA CYS A 328 -3.39 19.30 18.48
C CYS A 328 -3.95 18.12 17.65
N LYS A 329 -4.97 17.43 18.20
CA LYS A 329 -5.66 16.37 17.46
C LYS A 329 -6.42 16.99 16.27
N GLY A 330 -6.09 16.55 15.06
CA GLY A 330 -6.66 17.12 13.83
C GLY A 330 -5.93 18.36 13.33
N ILE A 331 -4.64 18.50 13.66
CA ILE A 331 -3.77 19.60 13.21
C ILE A 331 -3.80 19.79 11.69
N GLU A 332 -4.08 18.74 10.93
CA GLU A 332 -4.22 18.77 9.49
C GLU A 332 -5.32 19.74 9.02
N ASN A 333 -6.33 20.02 9.83
CA ASN A 333 -7.39 20.99 9.49
C ASN A 333 -6.91 22.45 9.51
N TYR A 334 -5.73 22.69 10.06
CA TYR A 334 -5.08 24.01 10.13
C TYR A 334 -3.89 24.13 9.17
N THR A 335 -3.69 23.18 8.26
CA THR A 335 -2.54 23.12 7.34
C THR A 335 -2.34 24.40 6.55
N ARG A 336 -3.43 25.06 6.11
CA ARG A 336 -3.35 26.35 5.42
C ARG A 336 -2.64 27.42 6.25
N HIS A 337 -2.99 27.54 7.52
CA HIS A 337 -2.39 28.51 8.44
C HIS A 337 -0.93 28.15 8.76
N LEU A 338 -0.67 26.87 9.02
CA LEU A 338 0.67 26.37 9.33
C LEU A 338 1.64 26.48 8.15
N SER A 339 1.16 26.32 6.92
CA SER A 339 1.99 26.50 5.71
C SER A 339 2.10 27.95 5.24
N GLY A 340 1.23 28.86 5.72
CA GLY A 340 1.12 30.22 5.22
C GLY A 340 0.52 30.32 3.82
N ALA A 341 -0.17 29.27 3.34
CA ALA A 341 -0.80 29.22 2.04
C ALA A 341 -2.06 30.12 1.99
N LYS A 342 -2.40 30.58 0.80
CA LYS A 342 -3.63 31.34 0.55
C LYS A 342 -4.84 30.39 0.46
N PRO A 343 -6.06 30.90 0.73
CA PRO A 343 -7.27 30.11 0.53
C PRO A 343 -7.35 29.56 -0.90
N GLY A 344 -7.56 28.24 -1.01
CA GLY A 344 -7.69 27.55 -2.29
C GLY A 344 -6.39 27.10 -2.95
N ASP A 345 -5.23 27.48 -2.43
CA ASP A 345 -3.94 27.00 -2.93
C ASP A 345 -3.85 25.48 -2.86
N PRO A 346 -3.18 24.82 -3.84
CA PRO A 346 -2.97 23.39 -3.78
C PRO A 346 -2.05 23.00 -2.60
N PRO A 347 -2.39 21.97 -1.83
CA PRO A 347 -1.52 21.50 -0.76
C PRO A 347 -0.23 20.91 -1.32
N PRO A 348 0.91 21.03 -0.60
CA PRO A 348 2.11 20.31 -0.94
C PRO A 348 1.91 18.80 -0.73
N THR A 349 2.31 18.02 -1.73
CA THR A 349 2.11 16.57 -1.78
C THR A 349 3.42 15.84 -2.05
N LEU A 350 3.42 14.51 -2.09
CA LEU A 350 4.61 13.73 -2.45
C LEU A 350 5.18 14.14 -3.82
N VAL A 351 4.32 14.54 -4.76
CA VAL A 351 4.74 14.96 -6.10
C VAL A 351 5.66 16.18 -6.05
N ASP A 352 5.55 17.02 -5.01
CA ASP A 352 6.40 18.20 -4.83
C ASP A 352 7.81 17.85 -4.31
N TYR A 353 8.02 16.63 -3.80
CA TYR A 353 9.34 16.11 -3.40
C TYR A 353 10.12 15.51 -4.57
N LEU A 354 9.44 15.22 -5.70
CA LEU A 354 10.07 14.63 -6.86
C LEU A 354 11.03 15.61 -7.55
N ALA A 355 12.16 15.09 -8.00
CA ALA A 355 13.08 15.85 -8.84
C ALA A 355 12.36 16.36 -10.11
N PRO A 356 12.78 17.53 -10.64
CA PRO A 356 12.12 18.11 -11.83
C PRO A 356 12.11 17.20 -13.06
N ASP A 357 13.13 16.36 -13.19
CA ASP A 357 13.32 15.41 -14.29
C ASP A 357 12.81 13.99 -13.96
N ALA A 358 12.11 13.78 -12.84
CA ALA A 358 11.58 12.48 -12.47
C ALA A 358 10.59 11.95 -13.52
N LEU A 359 10.57 10.64 -13.71
CA LEU A 359 9.60 9.95 -14.56
C LEU A 359 8.37 9.54 -13.75
N MET A 360 7.21 9.59 -14.37
CA MET A 360 5.96 9.09 -13.77
C MET A 360 5.42 7.92 -14.57
N PHE A 361 5.06 6.85 -13.87
CA PHE A 361 4.34 5.70 -14.42
C PHE A 361 3.00 5.59 -13.71
N LEU A 362 1.93 5.46 -14.48
CA LEU A 362 0.57 5.27 -13.95
C LEU A 362 0.09 3.88 -14.35
N ASP A 363 0.25 2.92 -13.46
CA ASP A 363 -0.20 1.55 -13.73
C ASP A 363 -1.71 1.43 -13.55
N GLU A 364 -2.36 0.68 -14.42
CA GLU A 364 -3.83 0.65 -14.58
C GLU A 364 -4.42 2.06 -14.68
N SER A 365 -3.82 2.89 -15.53
CA SER A 365 -4.09 4.33 -15.67
C SER A 365 -5.55 4.65 -15.92
N HIS A 366 -6.28 3.80 -16.63
CA HIS A 366 -7.72 3.93 -16.88
C HIS A 366 -8.57 4.00 -15.60
N VAL A 367 -8.05 3.48 -14.48
CA VAL A 367 -8.67 3.58 -13.15
C VAL A 367 -8.13 4.79 -12.41
N LEU A 368 -6.81 4.98 -12.40
CA LEU A 368 -6.13 6.05 -11.66
C LEU A 368 -6.61 7.44 -12.04
N ILE A 369 -6.77 7.72 -13.34
CA ILE A 369 -7.24 9.03 -13.83
C ILE A 369 -8.62 9.38 -13.24
N GLY A 370 -9.54 8.40 -13.25
CA GLY A 370 -10.84 8.56 -12.61
C GLY A 370 -10.77 8.75 -11.09
N GLN A 371 -9.86 8.05 -10.42
CA GLN A 371 -9.67 8.17 -8.98
C GLN A 371 -9.11 9.54 -8.58
N PHE A 372 -8.11 10.06 -9.30
CA PHE A 372 -7.55 11.39 -9.03
C PHE A 372 -8.62 12.49 -9.08
N GLY A 373 -9.55 12.42 -10.04
CA GLY A 373 -10.68 13.35 -10.10
C GLY A 373 -11.71 13.14 -8.97
N GLY A 374 -12.04 11.89 -8.68
CA GLY A 374 -13.08 11.53 -7.71
C GLY A 374 -12.72 11.84 -6.25
N MET A 375 -11.43 11.74 -5.88
CA MET A 375 -10.94 11.97 -4.51
C MET A 375 -11.28 13.36 -3.99
N TYR A 376 -11.04 14.39 -4.77
CA TYR A 376 -11.32 15.77 -4.37
C TYR A 376 -12.81 16.01 -4.09
N ASN A 377 -13.67 15.54 -4.97
CA ASN A 377 -15.11 15.80 -4.87
C ASN A 377 -15.73 15.16 -3.62
N GLY A 378 -15.33 13.93 -3.28
CA GLY A 378 -15.79 13.23 -2.07
C GLY A 378 -15.33 13.92 -0.78
N ASP A 379 -14.04 14.31 -0.69
CA ASP A 379 -13.50 15.01 0.47
C ASP A 379 -14.15 16.39 0.64
N ARG A 380 -14.32 17.13 -0.45
CA ARG A 380 -14.94 18.45 -0.46
C ARG A 380 -16.38 18.43 0.06
N ALA A 381 -17.21 17.53 -0.44
CA ALA A 381 -18.61 17.41 -0.03
C ALA A 381 -18.74 17.15 1.47
N ARG A 382 -17.98 16.20 2.00
CA ARG A 382 -17.94 15.85 3.42
C ARG A 382 -17.53 17.04 4.30
N LYS A 383 -16.42 17.69 3.97
CA LYS A 383 -15.88 18.82 4.74
C LYS A 383 -16.74 20.07 4.66
N THR A 384 -17.40 20.32 3.53
CA THR A 384 -18.36 21.43 3.40
C THR A 384 -19.46 21.32 4.47
N THR A 385 -20.02 20.13 4.66
CA THR A 385 -21.02 19.89 5.72
C THR A 385 -20.45 20.16 7.12
N LEU A 386 -19.22 19.71 7.41
CA LEU A 386 -18.58 19.99 8.71
C LEU A 386 -18.37 21.49 8.97
N VAL A 387 -18.02 22.25 7.95
CA VAL A 387 -17.83 23.71 8.04
C VAL A 387 -19.18 24.44 8.20
N GLU A 388 -20.20 24.02 7.44
CA GLU A 388 -21.54 24.66 7.49
C GLU A 388 -22.23 24.48 8.84
N TYR A 389 -21.97 23.36 9.53
CA TYR A 389 -22.56 23.02 10.82
C TYR A 389 -21.61 23.30 12.02
N GLY A 390 -20.56 24.07 11.83
CA GLY A 390 -19.69 24.58 12.92
C GLY A 390 -18.77 23.52 13.57
N PHE A 391 -18.48 22.42 12.90
CA PHE A 391 -17.51 21.44 13.40
C PHE A 391 -16.07 21.82 13.04
N ARG A 392 -15.86 22.54 11.93
CA ARG A 392 -14.55 22.97 11.46
C ARG A 392 -14.58 24.38 10.89
N LEU A 393 -13.41 25.04 10.92
CA LEU A 393 -13.21 26.33 10.26
C LEU A 393 -13.21 26.16 8.72
N PRO A 394 -13.54 27.23 7.96
CA PRO A 394 -13.44 27.19 6.49
C PRO A 394 -12.08 26.77 5.96
N SER A 395 -10.99 27.07 6.66
CA SER A 395 -9.63 26.64 6.32
C SER A 395 -9.45 25.12 6.26
N ALA A 396 -10.28 24.34 6.93
CA ALA A 396 -10.26 22.89 6.85
C ALA A 396 -10.55 22.35 5.44
N LEU A 397 -11.21 23.15 4.59
CA LEU A 397 -11.45 22.83 3.18
C LEU A 397 -10.18 22.81 2.33
N ASP A 398 -9.09 23.44 2.79
CA ASP A 398 -7.82 23.49 2.08
C ASP A 398 -6.88 22.32 2.44
N ASN A 399 -7.19 21.58 3.51
CA ASN A 399 -6.62 20.25 3.74
C ASN A 399 -7.34 19.22 2.87
N ARG A 400 -6.89 19.01 1.67
CA ARG A 400 -7.56 18.26 0.62
C ARG A 400 -6.59 17.55 -0.29
N PRO A 401 -7.02 16.53 -1.04
CA PRO A 401 -6.22 16.04 -2.15
C PRO A 401 -6.11 17.12 -3.26
N LEU A 402 -5.15 16.96 -4.14
CA LEU A 402 -5.08 17.77 -5.36
C LEU A 402 -6.36 17.58 -6.18
N LYS A 403 -6.80 18.66 -6.83
CA LYS A 403 -7.73 18.55 -7.96
C LYS A 403 -7.02 17.88 -9.13
N PHE A 404 -7.79 17.29 -10.05
CA PHE A 404 -7.18 16.63 -11.21
C PHE A 404 -6.32 17.59 -12.04
N GLU A 405 -6.81 18.81 -12.28
CA GLU A 405 -6.09 19.83 -13.04
C GLU A 405 -4.83 20.35 -12.33
N GLU A 406 -4.80 20.29 -11.00
CA GLU A 406 -3.61 20.62 -10.21
C GLU A 406 -2.58 19.50 -10.28
N PHE A 407 -3.03 18.25 -10.23
CA PHE A 407 -2.18 17.08 -10.42
C PHE A 407 -1.60 17.05 -11.85
N GLU A 408 -2.43 17.28 -12.86
CA GLU A 408 -2.03 17.31 -14.27
C GLU A 408 -0.92 18.35 -14.51
N ARG A 409 -1.03 19.55 -13.91
CA ARG A 409 0.03 20.57 -13.99
C ARG A 409 1.34 20.17 -13.31
N LYS A 410 1.29 19.26 -12.34
CA LYS A 410 2.46 18.71 -11.64
C LYS A 410 3.01 17.44 -12.30
N MET A 411 2.30 16.86 -13.26
CA MET A 411 2.79 15.70 -13.99
C MET A 411 4.11 16.01 -14.68
N ARG A 412 5.01 15.06 -14.61
CA ARG A 412 6.28 15.03 -15.35
C ARG A 412 6.08 14.28 -16.66
N GLN A 413 7.16 13.94 -17.37
CA GLN A 413 7.07 12.99 -18.47
C GLN A 413 6.46 11.69 -17.92
N SER A 414 5.33 11.28 -18.49
CA SER A 414 4.50 10.22 -17.91
C SER A 414 4.23 9.10 -18.91
N VAL A 415 4.29 7.86 -18.42
CA VAL A 415 3.89 6.67 -19.16
C VAL A 415 2.65 6.10 -18.51
N PHE A 416 1.54 6.10 -19.26
CA PHE A 416 0.28 5.47 -18.85
C PHE A 416 0.31 4.02 -19.22
N VAL A 417 0.16 3.14 -18.24
CA VAL A 417 0.28 1.70 -18.42
C VAL A 417 -1.09 1.07 -18.23
N SER A 418 -1.63 0.41 -19.25
CA SER A 418 -2.94 -0.22 -19.17
C SER A 418 -3.13 -1.28 -20.26
N ALA A 419 -3.92 -2.32 -19.94
CA ALA A 419 -4.41 -3.27 -20.95
C ALA A 419 -5.63 -2.70 -21.73
N THR A 420 -6.28 -1.66 -21.18
CA THR A 420 -7.52 -1.05 -21.69
C THR A 420 -7.52 0.46 -21.46
N PRO A 421 -6.65 1.23 -22.14
CA PRO A 421 -6.58 2.69 -21.96
C PRO A 421 -7.95 3.37 -22.12
N ALA A 422 -8.20 4.41 -21.30
CA ALA A 422 -9.42 5.19 -21.34
C ALA A 422 -9.38 6.31 -22.39
N ASN A 423 -10.46 7.09 -22.48
CA ASN A 423 -10.53 8.18 -23.47
C ASN A 423 -9.50 9.27 -23.17
N TRP A 424 -9.28 9.58 -21.89
CA TRP A 424 -8.33 10.62 -21.51
C TRP A 424 -6.91 10.30 -22.03
N GLU A 425 -6.42 9.07 -21.81
CA GLU A 425 -5.11 8.64 -22.32
C GLU A 425 -5.06 8.70 -23.84
N LYS A 426 -6.13 8.25 -24.53
CA LYS A 426 -6.19 8.28 -26.01
C LYS A 426 -6.13 9.68 -26.58
N GLU A 427 -6.71 10.67 -25.88
CA GLU A 427 -6.76 12.07 -26.32
C GLU A 427 -5.48 12.84 -26.03
N HIS A 428 -4.71 12.46 -24.98
CA HIS A 428 -3.57 13.23 -24.49
C HIS A 428 -2.22 12.59 -24.81
N THR A 429 -2.18 11.30 -25.18
CA THR A 429 -0.92 10.61 -25.44
C THR A 429 -0.30 10.99 -26.78
N GLY A 430 1.01 11.26 -26.79
CA GLY A 430 1.76 11.52 -28.02
C GLY A 430 2.05 10.26 -28.83
N GLN A 431 2.14 9.11 -28.19
CA GLN A 431 2.23 7.80 -28.83
C GLN A 431 1.61 6.70 -28.00
N VAL A 432 1.15 5.64 -28.67
CA VAL A 432 0.71 4.38 -28.05
C VAL A 432 1.67 3.28 -28.46
N VAL A 433 2.28 2.64 -27.47
CA VAL A 433 3.19 1.50 -27.66
C VAL A 433 2.46 0.23 -27.26
N GLU A 434 2.29 -0.69 -28.19
CA GLU A 434 1.65 -2.00 -27.94
C GLU A 434 2.66 -3.04 -27.40
N GLN A 435 2.23 -3.76 -26.35
CA GLN A 435 2.92 -4.92 -25.79
C GLN A 435 1.93 -6.06 -25.62
N VAL A 436 1.60 -6.73 -26.70
CA VAL A 436 0.57 -7.77 -26.79
C VAL A 436 1.18 -9.16 -26.71
N VAL A 437 2.36 -9.38 -27.30
CA VAL A 437 3.03 -10.65 -27.35
C VAL A 437 3.75 -10.96 -26.02
N ARG A 438 3.33 -12.03 -25.36
CA ARG A 438 3.95 -12.51 -24.10
C ARG A 438 5.19 -13.35 -24.40
N PRO A 439 6.30 -13.13 -23.68
CA PRO A 439 7.50 -13.98 -23.80
C PRO A 439 7.23 -15.46 -23.50
N THR A 440 6.27 -15.76 -22.63
CA THR A 440 5.88 -17.11 -22.22
C THR A 440 5.12 -17.89 -23.31
N GLY A 441 4.72 -17.22 -24.39
CA GLY A 441 3.88 -17.80 -25.42
C GLY A 441 2.42 -17.99 -25.06
N LEU A 442 2.00 -17.61 -23.83
CA LEU A 442 0.61 -17.76 -23.38
C LEU A 442 -0.34 -16.94 -24.24
N VAL A 443 -1.38 -17.59 -24.71
CA VAL A 443 -2.40 -17.02 -25.58
C VAL A 443 -3.54 -16.48 -24.73
N ASP A 444 -4.21 -15.39 -25.16
CA ASP A 444 -5.42 -14.92 -24.50
C ASP A 444 -6.50 -16.03 -24.48
N PRO A 445 -7.40 -16.03 -23.46
CA PRO A 445 -8.39 -17.10 -23.31
C PRO A 445 -9.29 -17.23 -24.54
N GLN A 446 -9.72 -18.45 -24.82
CA GLN A 446 -10.80 -18.66 -25.76
C GLN A 446 -12.09 -18.12 -25.14
N VAL A 447 -12.88 -17.38 -25.93
CA VAL A 447 -14.14 -16.80 -25.48
C VAL A 447 -15.29 -17.54 -26.09
N GLU A 448 -16.19 -18.03 -25.25
CA GLU A 448 -17.44 -18.68 -25.66
C GLU A 448 -18.64 -17.85 -25.20
N VAL A 449 -19.70 -17.83 -26.01
CA VAL A 449 -20.97 -17.22 -25.64
C VAL A 449 -22.01 -18.32 -25.53
N ARG A 450 -22.65 -18.43 -24.37
CA ARG A 450 -23.65 -19.43 -24.08
C ARG A 450 -24.99 -18.80 -23.57
N PRO A 451 -26.15 -19.45 -23.71
CA PRO A 451 -27.41 -18.91 -23.27
C PRO A 451 -27.43 -18.58 -21.77
N ALA A 452 -28.01 -17.42 -21.42
CA ALA A 452 -28.09 -17.01 -20.00
C ALA A 452 -29.21 -17.81 -19.24
N ILE A 453 -30.20 -18.32 -19.93
CA ILE A 453 -31.29 -19.07 -19.30
C ILE A 453 -30.84 -20.34 -18.56
N THR A 454 -29.76 -20.97 -18.97
CA THR A 454 -29.20 -22.18 -18.37
C THR A 454 -27.85 -21.90 -17.63
N GLN A 455 -27.50 -20.67 -17.41
CA GLN A 455 -26.17 -20.28 -16.95
C GLN A 455 -25.73 -20.92 -15.62
N VAL A 456 -26.63 -21.16 -14.69
CA VAL A 456 -26.29 -21.73 -13.38
C VAL A 456 -25.99 -23.23 -13.48
N ASP A 457 -26.76 -23.98 -14.22
CA ASP A 457 -26.56 -25.42 -14.40
C ASP A 457 -25.32 -25.68 -15.27
N ASP A 458 -25.14 -24.90 -16.32
CA ASP A 458 -24.00 -25.00 -17.21
C ASP A 458 -22.67 -24.67 -16.48
N VAL A 459 -22.65 -23.59 -15.69
CA VAL A 459 -21.45 -23.22 -14.92
C VAL A 459 -21.14 -24.26 -13.84
N LEU A 460 -22.13 -24.90 -13.24
CA LEU A 460 -21.91 -25.98 -12.27
C LEU A 460 -21.22 -27.20 -12.91
N GLN A 461 -21.59 -27.54 -14.14
CA GLN A 461 -20.91 -28.60 -14.89
C GLN A 461 -19.47 -28.23 -15.21
N GLU A 462 -19.23 -27.01 -15.69
CA GLU A 462 -17.86 -26.51 -15.98
C GLU A 462 -16.98 -26.49 -14.72
N ILE A 463 -17.54 -26.11 -13.56
CA ILE A 463 -16.83 -26.16 -12.28
C ILE A 463 -16.36 -27.58 -11.97
N ARG A 464 -17.24 -28.58 -12.12
CA ARG A 464 -16.89 -29.99 -11.87
C ARG A 464 -15.75 -30.45 -12.75
N ASP A 465 -15.79 -30.11 -14.04
CA ASP A 465 -14.77 -30.49 -15.01
C ASP A 465 -13.41 -29.85 -14.71
N ARG A 466 -13.41 -28.58 -14.22
CA ARG A 466 -12.17 -27.85 -13.84
C ARG A 466 -11.62 -28.33 -12.51
N THR A 467 -12.49 -28.58 -11.53
CA THR A 467 -12.09 -29.10 -10.21
C THR A 467 -11.40 -30.45 -10.30
N LEU A 468 -11.86 -31.33 -11.18
CA LEU A 468 -11.21 -32.62 -11.48
C LEU A 468 -9.76 -32.44 -11.97
N LYS A 469 -9.47 -31.34 -12.66
CA LYS A 469 -8.12 -30.98 -13.15
C LYS A 469 -7.31 -30.17 -12.12
N LYS A 470 -7.87 -29.92 -10.93
CA LYS A 470 -7.30 -29.05 -9.90
C LYS A 470 -7.10 -27.60 -10.34
N GLU A 471 -7.91 -27.14 -11.28
CA GLU A 471 -7.93 -25.76 -11.77
C GLU A 471 -8.97 -24.95 -10.99
N ARG A 472 -8.82 -23.60 -11.00
CA ARG A 472 -9.69 -22.67 -10.26
C ARG A 472 -10.64 -21.94 -11.21
N VAL A 473 -11.79 -21.55 -10.68
CA VAL A 473 -12.85 -20.89 -11.43
C VAL A 473 -13.18 -19.55 -10.80
N LEU A 474 -13.29 -18.50 -11.61
CA LEU A 474 -13.83 -17.20 -11.21
C LEU A 474 -15.20 -17.00 -11.83
N ILE A 475 -16.17 -16.54 -11.03
CA ILE A 475 -17.52 -16.23 -11.50
C ILE A 475 -17.85 -14.78 -11.17
N THR A 476 -18.27 -14.02 -12.16
CA THR A 476 -18.70 -12.63 -11.95
C THR A 476 -20.22 -12.48 -12.07
N THR A 477 -20.82 -11.82 -11.07
CA THR A 477 -22.23 -11.50 -10.99
C THR A 477 -22.46 -9.99 -11.04
N LEU A 478 -23.72 -9.55 -11.17
CA LEU A 478 -24.07 -8.13 -11.23
C LEU A 478 -24.35 -7.50 -9.86
N THR A 479 -24.82 -8.30 -8.90
CA THR A 479 -25.25 -7.80 -7.60
C THR A 479 -24.72 -8.66 -6.45
N LYS A 480 -24.60 -8.04 -5.26
CA LYS A 480 -24.24 -8.74 -4.01
C LYS A 480 -25.18 -9.90 -3.72
N ARG A 481 -26.47 -9.65 -3.80
CA ARG A 481 -27.52 -10.68 -3.56
C ARG A 481 -27.36 -11.89 -4.48
N MET A 482 -27.09 -11.65 -5.78
CA MET A 482 -26.87 -12.73 -6.73
C MET A 482 -25.59 -13.52 -6.40
N ALA A 483 -24.52 -12.85 -5.99
CA ALA A 483 -23.28 -13.51 -5.56
C ALA A 483 -23.51 -14.41 -4.34
N GLU A 484 -24.23 -13.91 -3.34
CA GLU A 484 -24.57 -14.66 -2.12
C GLU A 484 -25.43 -15.89 -2.45
N GLN A 485 -26.52 -15.71 -3.20
CA GLN A 485 -27.41 -16.80 -3.59
C GLN A 485 -26.72 -17.86 -4.44
N LEU A 486 -25.84 -17.43 -5.36
CA LEU A 486 -25.07 -18.38 -6.17
C LEU A 486 -24.06 -19.16 -5.33
N THR A 487 -23.42 -18.49 -4.38
CA THR A 487 -22.46 -19.15 -3.46
C THR A 487 -23.16 -20.21 -2.60
N GLU A 488 -24.33 -19.88 -2.04
CA GLU A 488 -25.15 -20.81 -1.28
C GLU A 488 -25.55 -22.02 -2.15
N TYR A 489 -26.09 -21.78 -3.34
CA TYR A 489 -26.47 -22.84 -4.28
C TYR A 489 -25.31 -23.77 -4.65
N LEU A 490 -24.14 -23.20 -4.96
CA LEU A 490 -22.95 -23.98 -5.30
C LEU A 490 -22.44 -24.80 -4.10
N SER A 491 -22.47 -24.21 -2.89
CA SER A 491 -22.11 -24.89 -1.65
C SER A 491 -23.04 -26.08 -1.36
N ASP A 492 -24.35 -25.91 -1.53
CA ASP A 492 -25.35 -26.97 -1.37
C ASP A 492 -25.16 -28.12 -2.37
N ASN A 493 -24.59 -27.83 -3.53
CA ASN A 493 -24.20 -28.82 -4.54
C ASN A 493 -22.78 -29.40 -4.36
N GLY A 494 -22.16 -29.18 -3.18
CA GLY A 494 -20.90 -29.77 -2.80
C GLY A 494 -19.65 -29.09 -3.42
N VAL A 495 -19.80 -27.88 -3.95
CA VAL A 495 -18.68 -27.09 -4.50
C VAL A 495 -18.01 -26.31 -3.36
N LYS A 496 -16.69 -26.38 -3.29
CA LYS A 496 -15.90 -25.52 -2.37
C LYS A 496 -15.82 -24.11 -2.96
N VAL A 497 -16.66 -23.22 -2.47
CA VAL A 497 -16.84 -21.87 -3.01
C VAL A 497 -16.77 -20.81 -1.93
N ARG A 498 -16.20 -19.64 -2.26
CA ARG A 498 -16.29 -18.41 -1.48
C ARG A 498 -16.76 -17.26 -2.35
N TYR A 499 -17.32 -16.22 -1.74
CA TYR A 499 -17.66 -14.99 -2.44
C TYR A 499 -16.84 -13.79 -1.94
N LEU A 500 -16.69 -12.81 -2.82
CA LEU A 500 -15.92 -11.60 -2.56
C LEU A 500 -16.74 -10.36 -2.92
N HIS A 501 -16.95 -9.44 -1.97
CA HIS A 501 -17.69 -8.19 -2.17
C HIS A 501 -16.99 -6.97 -1.54
N SER A 502 -17.60 -5.78 -1.69
CA SER A 502 -16.99 -4.50 -1.27
C SER A 502 -16.80 -4.35 0.24
N ASP A 503 -17.58 -5.06 1.04
CA ASP A 503 -17.59 -4.88 2.50
C ASP A 503 -16.54 -5.75 3.21
N ILE A 504 -15.87 -6.65 2.46
CA ILE A 504 -14.74 -7.45 2.95
C ILE A 504 -13.51 -6.55 3.05
N ASP A 505 -12.86 -6.57 4.19
CA ASP A 505 -11.67 -5.76 4.42
C ASP A 505 -10.46 -6.20 3.55
N THR A 506 -9.41 -5.39 3.55
CA THR A 506 -8.26 -5.63 2.68
C THR A 506 -7.48 -6.88 3.09
N VAL A 507 -7.39 -7.16 4.39
CA VAL A 507 -6.64 -8.31 4.93
C VAL A 507 -7.37 -9.60 4.59
N GLU A 508 -8.64 -9.69 4.93
CA GLU A 508 -9.49 -10.86 4.63
C GLU A 508 -9.54 -11.13 3.12
N ARG A 509 -9.56 -10.07 2.29
CA ARG A 509 -9.51 -10.21 0.84
C ARG A 509 -8.22 -10.89 0.35
N VAL A 510 -7.08 -10.52 0.90
CA VAL A 510 -5.78 -11.12 0.57
C VAL A 510 -5.76 -12.59 0.99
N GLU A 511 -6.28 -12.91 2.17
CA GLU A 511 -6.40 -14.29 2.65
C GLU A 511 -7.29 -15.15 1.73
N ILE A 512 -8.47 -14.65 1.34
CA ILE A 512 -9.36 -15.35 0.39
C ILE A 512 -8.63 -15.67 -0.92
N LEU A 513 -7.88 -14.73 -1.46
CA LEU A 513 -7.14 -14.94 -2.71
C LEU A 513 -5.98 -15.93 -2.54
N ARG A 514 -5.27 -15.87 -1.41
CA ARG A 514 -4.25 -16.84 -1.04
C ARG A 514 -4.84 -18.25 -0.92
N ASP A 515 -5.96 -18.39 -0.23
CA ASP A 515 -6.67 -19.66 -0.04
C ASP A 515 -7.13 -20.27 -1.36
N LEU A 516 -7.61 -19.44 -2.31
CA LEU A 516 -7.94 -19.88 -3.66
C LEU A 516 -6.72 -20.46 -4.37
N ARG A 517 -5.58 -19.77 -4.31
CA ARG A 517 -4.32 -20.21 -4.91
C ARG A 517 -3.80 -21.48 -4.28
N LEU A 518 -3.89 -21.61 -2.95
CA LEU A 518 -3.51 -22.82 -2.21
C LEU A 518 -4.47 -24.00 -2.46
N GLY A 519 -5.66 -23.74 -3.01
CA GLY A 519 -6.65 -24.77 -3.31
C GLY A 519 -7.47 -25.22 -2.12
N LEU A 520 -7.60 -24.38 -1.12
CA LEU A 520 -8.50 -24.62 0.02
C LEU A 520 -9.96 -24.58 -0.43
N PHE A 521 -10.24 -23.84 -1.50
CA PHE A 521 -11.50 -23.85 -2.23
C PHE A 521 -11.24 -23.67 -3.74
N ASP A 522 -12.25 -23.98 -4.58
CA ASP A 522 -12.07 -24.12 -6.02
C ASP A 522 -12.71 -22.98 -6.81
N VAL A 523 -13.72 -22.32 -6.26
CA VAL A 523 -14.52 -21.32 -6.95
C VAL A 523 -14.60 -20.03 -6.15
N LEU A 524 -14.30 -18.91 -6.80
CA LEU A 524 -14.50 -17.59 -6.24
C LEU A 524 -15.58 -16.85 -7.01
N VAL A 525 -16.64 -16.44 -6.30
CA VAL A 525 -17.73 -15.62 -6.84
C VAL A 525 -17.50 -14.16 -6.45
N GLY A 526 -17.60 -13.24 -7.39
CA GLY A 526 -17.41 -11.82 -7.11
C GLY A 526 -18.22 -10.91 -8.03
N ILE A 527 -18.37 -9.64 -7.65
CA ILE A 527 -19.07 -8.63 -8.47
C ILE A 527 -18.06 -7.90 -9.34
N ASN A 528 -17.28 -7.00 -8.75
CA ASN A 528 -16.40 -6.06 -9.43
C ASN A 528 -14.96 -6.13 -8.94
N LEU A 529 -14.70 -6.90 -7.90
CA LEU A 529 -13.44 -6.87 -7.16
C LEU A 529 -12.29 -7.61 -7.85
N LEU A 530 -12.59 -8.24 -8.99
CA LEU A 530 -11.62 -9.00 -9.78
C LEU A 530 -10.94 -8.17 -10.87
N ARG A 531 -11.17 -6.86 -10.92
CA ARG A 531 -10.67 -6.01 -12.00
C ARG A 531 -9.18 -5.71 -11.93
N GLU A 532 -8.64 -5.45 -10.74
CA GLU A 532 -7.35 -4.79 -10.61
C GLU A 532 -6.31 -5.71 -9.98
N GLY A 533 -5.20 -5.91 -10.68
CA GLY A 533 -3.94 -6.37 -10.12
C GLY A 533 -3.86 -7.81 -9.60
N LEU A 534 -4.88 -8.65 -9.78
CA LEU A 534 -4.83 -10.02 -9.28
C LEU A 534 -4.09 -10.94 -10.25
N ASP A 535 -3.04 -11.54 -9.77
CA ASP A 535 -2.28 -12.58 -10.47
C ASP A 535 -2.69 -13.97 -9.96
N LEU A 536 -3.54 -14.65 -10.74
CA LEU A 536 -4.10 -15.96 -10.40
C LEU A 536 -3.83 -16.97 -11.51
N PRO A 537 -2.59 -17.49 -11.63
CA PRO A 537 -2.22 -18.41 -12.69
C PRO A 537 -2.95 -19.77 -12.63
N GLU A 538 -3.52 -20.10 -11.48
CA GLU A 538 -4.29 -21.32 -11.26
C GLU A 538 -5.71 -21.26 -11.86
N VAL A 539 -6.18 -20.06 -12.23
CA VAL A 539 -7.51 -19.85 -12.82
C VAL A 539 -7.50 -20.22 -14.30
N SER A 540 -8.28 -21.22 -14.66
CA SER A 540 -8.47 -21.67 -16.04
C SER A 540 -9.82 -21.26 -16.63
N LEU A 541 -10.82 -20.96 -15.80
CA LEU A 541 -12.13 -20.56 -16.27
C LEU A 541 -12.57 -19.25 -15.60
N VAL A 542 -13.04 -18.34 -16.43
CA VAL A 542 -13.79 -17.14 -16.02
C VAL A 542 -15.19 -17.21 -16.59
N ALA A 543 -16.19 -17.28 -15.72
CA ALA A 543 -17.60 -17.27 -16.09
C ALA A 543 -18.21 -15.90 -15.81
N ILE A 544 -18.79 -15.26 -16.83
CA ILE A 544 -19.42 -13.95 -16.74
C ILE A 544 -20.92 -14.14 -16.90
N LEU A 545 -21.66 -14.11 -15.79
CA LEU A 545 -23.12 -14.26 -15.80
C LEU A 545 -23.79 -12.97 -16.26
N ASP A 546 -24.92 -13.09 -16.94
CA ASP A 546 -25.68 -11.96 -17.47
C ASP A 546 -24.78 -10.95 -18.22
N ALA A 547 -23.97 -11.45 -19.15
CA ALA A 547 -23.01 -10.63 -19.89
C ALA A 547 -23.66 -9.61 -20.83
N ASP A 548 -24.93 -9.82 -21.20
CA ASP A 548 -25.74 -8.93 -22.05
C ASP A 548 -26.47 -7.81 -21.28
N LYS A 549 -26.35 -7.76 -19.97
CA LYS A 549 -26.91 -6.66 -19.16
C LYS A 549 -25.96 -5.47 -19.20
N GLU A 550 -26.18 -4.59 -20.18
CA GLU A 550 -25.33 -3.42 -20.36
C GLU A 550 -25.22 -2.55 -19.10
N GLY A 551 -24.03 -2.04 -18.84
CA GLY A 551 -23.69 -1.21 -17.70
C GLY A 551 -22.21 -1.18 -17.43
N PHE A 552 -21.80 -0.47 -16.39
CA PHE A 552 -20.39 -0.29 -16.03
C PHE A 552 -19.64 -1.63 -15.85
N LEU A 553 -20.31 -2.65 -15.25
CA LEU A 553 -19.74 -3.99 -15.00
C LEU A 553 -19.64 -4.87 -16.25
N ARG A 554 -20.31 -4.51 -17.32
CA ARG A 554 -20.38 -5.25 -18.60
C ARG A 554 -19.95 -4.37 -19.79
N SER A 555 -19.26 -3.27 -19.51
CA SER A 555 -18.60 -2.45 -20.55
C SER A 555 -17.47 -3.25 -21.22
N GLU A 556 -17.13 -2.89 -22.45
CA GLU A 556 -16.01 -3.45 -23.19
C GLU A 556 -14.75 -3.65 -22.32
N ARG A 557 -14.32 -2.57 -21.63
CA ARG A 557 -13.13 -2.61 -20.75
C ARG A 557 -13.28 -3.61 -19.61
N SER A 558 -14.44 -3.63 -18.96
CA SER A 558 -14.72 -4.54 -17.88
C SER A 558 -14.67 -6.00 -18.32
N LEU A 559 -15.22 -6.29 -19.50
CA LEU A 559 -15.21 -7.62 -20.09
C LEU A 559 -13.77 -8.04 -20.44
N ILE A 560 -12.99 -7.20 -21.13
CA ILE A 560 -11.59 -7.49 -21.47
C ILE A 560 -10.76 -7.76 -20.21
N GLN A 561 -10.90 -6.95 -19.18
CA GLN A 561 -10.18 -7.11 -17.91
C GLN A 561 -10.54 -8.43 -17.21
N THR A 562 -11.81 -8.77 -17.21
CA THR A 562 -12.32 -10.00 -16.57
C THR A 562 -11.88 -11.24 -17.36
N ILE A 563 -12.04 -11.25 -18.67
CA ILE A 563 -11.56 -12.31 -19.57
C ILE A 563 -10.06 -12.54 -19.37
N GLY A 564 -9.29 -11.46 -19.27
CA GLY A 564 -7.82 -11.50 -19.10
C GLY A 564 -7.36 -12.19 -17.81
N ARG A 565 -8.22 -12.45 -16.82
CA ARG A 565 -7.86 -13.19 -15.60
C ARG A 565 -7.50 -14.66 -15.87
N ALA A 566 -8.05 -15.27 -16.93
CA ALA A 566 -7.68 -16.62 -17.33
C ALA A 566 -6.47 -16.66 -18.30
N ALA A 567 -5.89 -15.52 -18.67
CA ALA A 567 -4.81 -15.45 -19.66
C ALA A 567 -3.45 -15.98 -19.17
N ARG A 568 -3.31 -16.34 -17.90
CA ARG A 568 -2.09 -16.92 -17.32
C ARG A 568 -2.07 -18.45 -17.26
N ASN A 569 -3.17 -19.06 -17.65
CA ASN A 569 -3.33 -20.51 -17.70
C ASN A 569 -3.36 -20.99 -19.15
N VAL A 570 -2.63 -22.05 -19.46
CA VAL A 570 -2.62 -22.68 -20.80
C VAL A 570 -4.03 -23.12 -21.23
N ASN A 571 -4.86 -23.56 -20.28
CA ASN A 571 -6.25 -23.99 -20.50
C ASN A 571 -7.24 -22.83 -20.30
N GLY A 572 -6.76 -21.58 -20.39
CA GLY A 572 -7.57 -20.39 -20.14
C GLY A 572 -8.80 -20.29 -21.06
N CYS A 573 -9.99 -20.19 -20.48
CA CYS A 573 -11.27 -20.03 -21.17
C CYS A 573 -12.11 -18.98 -20.47
N ALA A 574 -12.89 -18.22 -21.21
CA ALA A 574 -13.92 -17.32 -20.69
C ALA A 574 -15.27 -17.67 -21.30
N ILE A 575 -16.28 -17.81 -20.46
CA ILE A 575 -17.66 -18.06 -20.89
C ILE A 575 -18.50 -16.83 -20.54
N LEU A 576 -19.12 -16.25 -21.57
CA LEU A 576 -20.06 -15.15 -21.44
C LEU A 576 -21.49 -15.71 -21.58
N TYR A 577 -22.24 -15.68 -20.49
CA TYR A 577 -23.64 -16.10 -20.52
C TYR A 577 -24.51 -14.92 -20.94
N ALA A 578 -25.11 -15.03 -22.10
CA ALA A 578 -25.89 -13.95 -22.73
C ALA A 578 -26.93 -14.50 -23.69
N ASP A 579 -28.13 -13.90 -23.68
CA ASP A 579 -29.16 -14.21 -24.65
C ASP A 579 -29.11 -13.29 -25.88
N LYS A 580 -28.42 -12.14 -25.73
CA LYS A 580 -28.20 -11.15 -26.81
C LYS A 580 -26.77 -10.73 -26.89
N MET A 581 -26.26 -10.56 -28.09
CA MET A 581 -24.92 -10.05 -28.33
C MET A 581 -24.92 -8.52 -28.30
N THR A 582 -24.33 -7.90 -27.27
CA THR A 582 -24.20 -6.45 -27.14
C THR A 582 -22.96 -5.91 -27.87
N ASP A 583 -22.91 -4.60 -28.11
CA ASP A 583 -21.75 -3.98 -28.77
C ASP A 583 -20.49 -4.04 -27.89
N SER A 584 -20.65 -3.92 -26.56
CA SER A 584 -19.56 -4.12 -25.60
C SER A 584 -18.98 -5.54 -25.66
N MET A 585 -19.84 -6.56 -25.80
CA MET A 585 -19.42 -7.95 -25.98
C MET A 585 -18.68 -8.17 -27.30
N LYS A 586 -19.23 -7.64 -28.41
CA LYS A 586 -18.59 -7.74 -29.73
C LYS A 586 -17.20 -7.13 -29.72
N ALA A 587 -17.05 -5.93 -29.14
CA ALA A 587 -15.77 -5.23 -29.03
C ALA A 587 -14.77 -6.01 -28.16
N ALA A 588 -15.20 -6.52 -27.01
CA ALA A 588 -14.34 -7.29 -26.10
C ALA A 588 -13.88 -8.62 -26.70
N ILE A 589 -14.78 -9.36 -27.36
CA ILE A 589 -14.46 -10.62 -28.04
C ILE A 589 -13.53 -10.34 -29.22
N GLY A 590 -13.81 -9.33 -30.05
CA GLY A 590 -12.97 -8.95 -31.18
C GLY A 590 -11.56 -8.58 -30.79
N GLU A 591 -11.39 -7.79 -29.73
CA GLU A 591 -10.06 -7.41 -29.22
C GLU A 591 -9.32 -8.63 -28.63
N THR A 592 -10.01 -9.48 -27.88
CA THR A 592 -9.40 -10.71 -27.34
C THR A 592 -8.94 -11.63 -28.46
N GLU A 593 -9.71 -11.81 -29.53
CA GLU A 593 -9.36 -12.63 -30.68
C GLU A 593 -8.20 -12.01 -31.50
N ARG A 594 -8.17 -10.68 -31.67
CA ARG A 594 -7.03 -9.97 -32.28
C ARG A 594 -5.72 -10.26 -31.53
N ARG A 595 -5.74 -10.14 -30.21
CA ARG A 595 -4.59 -10.43 -29.34
C ARG A 595 -4.17 -11.90 -29.43
N ARG A 596 -5.14 -12.77 -29.42
CA ARG A 596 -4.96 -14.22 -29.52
C ARG A 596 -4.28 -14.59 -30.86
N THR A 597 -4.77 -14.09 -31.96
CA THR A 597 -4.22 -14.32 -33.31
C THR A 597 -2.77 -13.82 -33.41
N LYS A 598 -2.47 -12.62 -32.89
CA LYS A 598 -1.11 -12.04 -32.89
C LYS A 598 -0.14 -12.93 -32.10
N GLN A 599 -0.56 -13.42 -30.93
CA GLN A 599 0.27 -14.31 -30.10
C GLN A 599 0.52 -15.66 -30.78
N ILE A 600 -0.50 -16.28 -31.34
CA ILE A 600 -0.38 -17.57 -32.03
C ILE A 600 0.58 -17.45 -33.23
N ALA A 601 0.44 -16.40 -34.03
CA ALA A 601 1.34 -16.15 -35.17
C ALA A 601 2.79 -15.99 -34.72
N HIS A 602 3.05 -15.27 -33.63
CA HIS A 602 4.39 -15.13 -33.05
C HIS A 602 4.93 -16.48 -32.54
N ASN A 603 4.12 -17.25 -31.81
CA ASN A 603 4.53 -18.55 -31.29
C ASN A 603 4.93 -19.52 -32.41
N LEU A 604 4.16 -19.54 -33.52
CA LEU A 604 4.48 -20.34 -34.69
C LEU A 604 5.77 -19.88 -35.35
N ALA A 605 5.97 -18.60 -35.54
CA ALA A 605 7.17 -18.03 -36.17
C ALA A 605 8.44 -18.30 -35.37
N MET A 606 8.35 -18.29 -34.03
CA MET A 606 9.49 -18.44 -33.11
C MET A 606 9.64 -19.89 -32.56
N GLY A 607 8.71 -20.79 -32.88
CA GLY A 607 8.71 -22.16 -32.35
C GLY A 607 8.46 -22.23 -30.83
N ILE A 608 7.71 -21.28 -30.27
CA ILE A 608 7.44 -21.19 -28.83
C ILE A 608 6.26 -22.07 -28.47
N THR A 609 6.44 -22.97 -27.50
CA THR A 609 5.33 -23.72 -26.87
C THR A 609 4.84 -22.96 -25.63
N PRO A 610 3.56 -22.62 -25.56
CA PRO A 610 2.98 -21.92 -24.38
C PRO A 610 3.17 -22.71 -23.09
N ARG A 611 3.55 -22.01 -22.01
CA ARG A 611 3.70 -22.62 -20.68
C ARG A 611 2.99 -21.75 -19.64
N SER A 612 2.21 -22.39 -18.75
CA SER A 612 1.60 -21.69 -17.61
C SER A 612 2.69 -21.08 -16.72
N VAL A 613 2.41 -19.90 -16.22
CA VAL A 613 3.31 -19.21 -15.28
C VAL A 613 3.10 -19.82 -13.90
N THR A 614 4.18 -20.16 -13.21
CA THR A 614 4.15 -20.52 -11.79
C THR A 614 4.71 -19.34 -11.00
N THR A 615 3.85 -18.64 -10.30
CA THR A 615 4.26 -17.52 -9.42
C THR A 615 4.32 -18.03 -7.98
N ARG A 616 5.42 -17.76 -7.27
CA ARG A 616 5.50 -18.07 -5.83
C ARG A 616 4.37 -17.38 -5.09
N ILE A 617 3.69 -18.12 -4.21
CA ILE A 617 2.70 -17.52 -3.29
C ILE A 617 3.50 -16.83 -2.19
N ARG A 618 3.68 -15.52 -2.31
CA ARG A 618 4.30 -14.69 -1.26
C ARG A 618 3.18 -14.04 -0.45
N ASP A 619 3.40 -13.85 0.84
CA ASP A 619 2.50 -13.06 1.67
C ASP A 619 2.58 -11.60 1.24
N MET A 620 1.50 -11.12 0.63
CA MET A 620 1.44 -9.76 0.06
C MET A 620 1.35 -8.66 1.15
N ILE A 621 1.15 -9.04 2.41
CA ILE A 621 0.98 -8.10 3.54
C ILE A 621 2.34 -7.74 4.15
N ASP A 622 3.31 -8.63 4.06
CA ASP A 622 4.61 -8.45 4.68
C ASP A 622 5.73 -8.47 3.62
N GLY A 623 5.97 -7.35 3.00
CA GLY A 623 7.20 -7.15 2.23
C GLY A 623 8.48 -7.23 3.07
N ALA A 624 8.38 -7.68 4.33
CA ALA A 624 9.47 -7.72 5.31
C ALA A 624 9.46 -8.95 6.24
N VAL A 625 8.56 -9.94 6.07
CA VAL A 625 8.60 -11.14 6.92
C VAL A 625 9.22 -12.30 6.16
N SER A 626 10.32 -12.79 6.70
CA SER A 626 11.15 -13.89 6.17
C SER A 626 10.37 -15.20 5.99
N ASP A 627 10.80 -16.07 5.07
CA ASP A 627 10.31 -17.45 4.81
C ASP A 627 10.11 -18.35 6.04
N LYS A 628 10.51 -17.89 7.23
CA LYS A 628 10.25 -18.58 8.50
C LYS A 628 8.79 -18.48 8.94
N SER A 629 8.09 -17.36 8.67
CA SER A 629 6.70 -17.20 9.10
C SER A 629 5.74 -18.07 8.29
N ALA A 630 5.93 -18.23 7.00
CA ALA A 630 5.07 -19.07 6.16
C ALA A 630 5.10 -20.56 6.57
N LYS A 631 6.24 -21.05 7.09
CA LYS A 631 6.32 -22.41 7.65
C LYS A 631 5.68 -22.52 9.04
N ASP A 632 5.74 -21.46 9.82
CA ASP A 632 5.11 -21.41 11.13
C ASP A 632 3.60 -21.21 11.03
N ASP A 633 3.11 -20.46 10.03
CA ASP A 633 1.68 -20.29 9.74
C ASP A 633 1.06 -21.57 9.16
N LEU A 634 1.77 -22.31 8.31
CA LEU A 634 1.30 -23.62 7.84
C LEU A 634 1.19 -24.64 9.00
N LYS A 635 2.11 -24.57 9.96
CA LYS A 635 2.05 -25.36 11.18
C LYS A 635 0.93 -24.92 12.11
N SER A 636 0.67 -23.62 12.22
CA SER A 636 -0.43 -23.09 13.03
C SER A 636 -1.80 -23.37 12.42
N ALA A 637 -1.93 -23.32 11.10
CA ALA A 637 -3.15 -23.72 10.39
C ALA A 637 -3.41 -25.24 10.49
N GLN A 638 -2.37 -26.05 10.42
CA GLN A 638 -2.48 -27.50 10.67
C GLN A 638 -2.83 -27.80 12.13
N ALA A 639 -2.25 -27.07 13.07
CA ALA A 639 -2.58 -27.19 14.49
C ALA A 639 -4.01 -26.73 14.80
N ALA A 640 -4.52 -25.69 14.12
CA ALA A 640 -5.90 -25.24 14.25
C ALA A 640 -6.90 -26.28 13.70
N ALA A 641 -6.60 -26.88 12.55
CA ALA A 641 -7.40 -27.97 11.98
C ALA A 641 -7.40 -29.25 12.86
N GLU A 642 -6.28 -29.54 13.53
CA GLU A 642 -6.18 -30.64 14.51
C GLU A 642 -7.02 -30.35 15.78
N VAL A 643 -7.09 -29.09 16.22
CA VAL A 643 -7.88 -28.66 17.37
C VAL A 643 -9.38 -28.74 17.09
N GLU A 644 -9.80 -28.36 15.88
CA GLU A 644 -11.20 -28.43 15.45
C GLU A 644 -11.71 -29.87 15.35
N ALA A 645 -10.81 -30.84 15.14
CA ALA A 645 -11.12 -32.28 15.12
C ALA A 645 -11.06 -32.95 16.52
N MET A 646 -10.64 -32.23 17.57
CA MET A 646 -10.49 -32.79 18.93
C MET A 646 -11.81 -32.83 19.71
N SER A 647 -12.01 -33.89 20.45
CA SER A 647 -13.12 -33.97 21.42
C SER A 647 -12.91 -33.00 22.60
N GLU A 648 -13.99 -32.45 23.20
CA GLU A 648 -13.94 -31.56 24.36
C GLU A 648 -13.05 -32.11 25.50
N LYS A 649 -13.05 -33.44 25.67
CA LYS A 649 -12.26 -34.13 26.71
C LYS A 649 -10.75 -34.12 26.46
N ASP A 650 -10.37 -34.21 25.19
CA ASP A 650 -8.96 -34.16 24.77
C ASP A 650 -8.44 -32.73 24.72
N LEU A 651 -9.29 -31.78 24.37
CA LEU A 651 -9.03 -30.35 24.46
C LEU A 651 -8.73 -29.89 25.88
N GLY A 652 -9.53 -30.35 26.86
CA GLY A 652 -9.30 -30.07 28.27
C GLY A 652 -7.98 -30.68 28.82
N LYS A 653 -7.56 -31.85 28.30
CA LYS A 653 -6.25 -32.43 28.63
C LYS A 653 -5.11 -31.61 28.05
N ARG A 654 -5.25 -31.12 26.83
CA ARG A 654 -4.24 -30.32 26.16
C ARG A 654 -4.01 -28.97 26.84
N ILE A 655 -5.09 -28.30 27.26
CA ILE A 655 -5.03 -27.05 28.03
C ILE A 655 -4.25 -27.29 29.36
N LYS A 656 -4.58 -28.29 30.12
CA LYS A 656 -3.87 -28.62 31.39
C LYS A 656 -2.39 -28.94 31.16
N MET A 657 -2.05 -29.62 30.08
CA MET A 657 -0.67 -29.95 29.74
C MET A 657 0.14 -28.67 29.39
N LEU A 658 -0.42 -27.75 28.61
CA LEU A 658 0.23 -26.48 28.25
C LEU A 658 0.37 -25.58 29.50
N GLU A 659 -0.62 -25.53 30.40
CA GLU A 659 -0.50 -24.79 31.66
C GLU A 659 0.68 -25.31 32.50
N LYS A 660 0.83 -26.62 32.59
CA LYS A 660 1.94 -27.25 33.31
C LYS A 660 3.29 -26.91 32.68
N GLN A 661 3.39 -26.98 31.36
CA GLN A 661 4.62 -26.63 30.62
C GLN A 661 4.99 -25.14 30.78
N MET A 662 4.01 -24.24 30.71
CA MET A 662 4.22 -22.81 30.95
C MET A 662 4.80 -22.54 32.34
N LEU A 663 4.22 -23.15 33.36
CA LEU A 663 4.70 -23.01 34.74
C LEU A 663 6.09 -23.64 34.96
N GLU A 664 6.40 -24.73 34.28
CA GLU A 664 7.70 -25.37 34.33
C GLU A 664 8.79 -24.51 33.66
N HIS A 665 8.53 -23.94 32.51
CA HIS A 665 9.42 -22.99 31.84
C HIS A 665 9.60 -21.70 32.66
N ALA A 666 8.55 -21.19 33.28
CA ALA A 666 8.64 -20.04 34.17
C ALA A 666 9.50 -20.30 35.41
N ARG A 667 9.38 -21.50 36.02
CA ARG A 667 10.22 -21.92 37.17
C ARG A 667 11.70 -22.08 36.79
N ASN A 668 11.95 -22.50 35.56
CA ASN A 668 13.31 -22.66 35.03
C ASN A 668 13.90 -21.37 34.50
N LEU A 669 13.22 -20.20 34.68
CA LEU A 669 13.61 -18.87 34.18
C LEU A 669 13.73 -18.80 32.66
N GLU A 670 13.07 -19.69 31.94
CA GLU A 670 13.02 -19.71 30.46
C GLU A 670 11.83 -18.87 29.97
N PHE A 671 11.87 -17.56 30.21
CA PHE A 671 10.74 -16.64 30.00
C PHE A 671 10.21 -16.59 28.56
N GLU A 672 11.09 -16.69 27.56
CA GLU A 672 10.65 -16.73 26.15
C GLU A 672 9.86 -17.99 25.81
N LYS A 673 10.25 -19.16 26.35
CA LYS A 673 9.51 -20.40 26.15
C LYS A 673 8.19 -20.36 26.90
N ALA A 674 8.18 -19.83 28.12
CA ALA A 674 6.96 -19.63 28.90
C ALA A 674 5.97 -18.69 28.19
N ALA A 675 6.43 -17.61 27.57
CA ALA A 675 5.61 -16.68 26.81
C ALA A 675 4.99 -17.37 25.57
N ARG A 676 5.76 -18.13 24.81
CA ARG A 676 5.24 -18.88 23.64
C ARG A 676 4.15 -19.88 24.04
N VAL A 677 4.34 -20.60 25.14
CA VAL A 677 3.34 -21.57 25.65
C VAL A 677 2.10 -20.84 26.16
N ARG A 678 2.25 -19.67 26.79
CA ARG A 678 1.13 -18.80 27.20
C ARG A 678 0.28 -18.38 26.01
N ASP A 679 0.93 -17.93 24.93
CA ASP A 679 0.25 -17.44 23.74
C ASP A 679 -0.49 -18.59 23.04
N GLN A 680 0.09 -19.80 22.97
CA GLN A 680 -0.59 -21.01 22.50
C GLN A 680 -1.79 -21.38 23.38
N LEU A 681 -1.68 -21.19 24.67
CA LEU A 681 -2.77 -21.48 25.64
C LEU A 681 -3.91 -20.48 25.49
N ALA A 682 -3.61 -19.19 25.24
CA ALA A 682 -4.59 -18.15 25.00
C ALA A 682 -5.38 -18.44 23.71
N LEU A 683 -4.70 -18.77 22.62
CA LEU A 683 -5.30 -19.11 21.32
C LEU A 683 -6.21 -20.36 21.45
N LEU A 684 -5.76 -21.37 22.15
CA LEU A 684 -6.52 -22.61 22.36
C LEU A 684 -7.80 -22.38 23.19
N ARG A 685 -7.73 -21.45 24.17
CA ARG A 685 -8.89 -21.06 24.98
C ARG A 685 -9.90 -20.23 24.19
N GLU A 686 -9.42 -19.30 23.37
CA GLU A 686 -10.26 -18.50 22.49
C GLU A 686 -11.03 -19.37 21.50
N GLN A 687 -10.37 -20.32 20.87
CA GLN A 687 -10.98 -21.29 19.97
C GLN A 687 -11.97 -22.24 20.67
N ALA A 688 -11.68 -22.62 21.92
CA ALA A 688 -12.50 -23.56 22.68
C ALA A 688 -13.77 -22.94 23.30
N PHE A 689 -13.70 -21.69 23.74
CA PHE A 689 -14.73 -21.06 24.58
C PHE A 689 -15.32 -19.77 24.03
N GLY A 690 -14.88 -19.29 22.86
CA GLY A 690 -15.48 -18.17 22.11
C GLY A 690 -15.51 -16.83 22.83
N GLY A 691 -14.55 -16.57 23.73
CA GLY A 691 -14.46 -15.33 24.50
C GLY A 691 -13.10 -14.66 24.37
N SER A 692 -13.06 -13.36 24.09
CA SER A 692 -11.85 -12.55 24.13
C SER A 692 -11.20 -12.62 25.51
N GLY A 693 -10.07 -13.32 25.58
CA GLY A 693 -9.35 -13.61 26.82
C GLY A 693 -8.60 -12.42 27.41
N HIS A 694 -9.33 -11.42 27.90
CA HIS A 694 -8.81 -10.36 28.77
C HIS A 694 -9.35 -10.49 30.20
N ASP A 695 -9.31 -11.70 30.76
CA ASP A 695 -9.47 -11.87 32.19
C ASP A 695 -8.10 -12.03 32.84
N ILE A 696 -7.73 -10.99 33.53
CA ILE A 696 -6.53 -10.79 34.35
C ILE A 696 -6.43 -11.88 35.41
N ILE A 697 -5.38 -12.69 35.36
CA ILE A 697 -4.98 -13.55 36.49
C ILE A 697 -4.40 -12.64 37.57
N PRO A 698 -4.96 -12.59 38.79
CA PRO A 698 -4.35 -11.81 39.85
C PRO A 698 -3.01 -12.44 40.25
N ILE A 699 -1.98 -11.63 40.26
CA ILE A 699 -0.66 -11.94 40.80
C ILE A 699 -0.85 -12.25 42.29
N ILE A 700 -0.70 -13.49 42.69
CA ILE A 700 -0.62 -13.90 44.10
C ILE A 700 0.70 -13.33 44.63
N ALA A 701 0.60 -12.20 45.32
CA ALA A 701 1.67 -11.68 46.14
C ALA A 701 1.95 -12.68 47.25
N GLY A 702 3.14 -13.28 47.23
CA GLY A 702 3.60 -14.18 48.31
C GLY A 702 3.59 -13.44 49.63
N ARG A 703 2.78 -13.92 50.56
CA ARG A 703 2.94 -13.65 51.97
C ARG A 703 4.25 -14.27 52.47
N SER A 704 5.19 -13.44 52.90
CA SER A 704 6.25 -13.84 53.79
C SER A 704 5.61 -14.19 55.14
N ALA A 705 5.85 -15.38 55.59
CA ALA A 705 5.66 -15.75 56.99
C ALA A 705 7.04 -15.93 57.59
N ALA A 706 7.24 -15.20 58.69
CA ALA A 706 8.13 -15.32 59.82
C ALA A 706 9.32 -16.27 59.75
#